data_9ea54a06152d61426e73d9d6a7dd50b4
#
_entry.id   9ea54a06152d61426e73d9d6a7dd50b4
#
_cell.length_a   1.000
_cell.length_b   1.000
_cell.length_c   1.000
_cell.angle_alpha   90.00
_cell.angle_beta   90.00
_cell.angle_gamma   90.00
#
_symmetry.space_group_name_H-M   'P 1'
#
loop_
_entity.id
_entity.type
_entity.pdbx_description
1 polymer ?
#
loop_
_entity_poly.entity_id
_entity_poly.type
_entity_poly.pdbx_seq_one_letter_code
_entity_poly.pdbx_strand_id
1 'polypeptide(L)'
;MRFIHTVCLWVMFLPLLAQENEQNSMPYSSAFNAAYAAYPQIPSGTLEAVAKTQTNLHPIYIDEPSSCIGLPRTFGLFGLIEDGQGYFRNTLLQVSELSGYPIYRIKESADVEILAFASALVQILPSNDWSERGLAERLIALSCLPTETPTQLFALESELYSIFKLLADSSFMELVGTVPHSYSMETLFGENLAVLSSAKVLITGEDIRNETGDNYRAGSGIAPCYNFTSDVFVQTPTCNYSSRSGTAISAVTVHTVQGSYAGAVSWAQNCDASVSYHYVVRRSDGQITQMLCEADKGWHVGSENPYTIGIEHEGYVTDSDNYTEAMYQASAALVRDITQSGYGIDAIRTAYFPWAPTTNYNGTSTPGSCVRIKGHQHFPNQTHIDPGEFWDWDYFFKLLNPNTPVTNLTASVGNLYDTGGQVGVYGNDERTLTLIQPANAGSVSINFSQFDVEENWDYLYIYEGATVFSPLIGYYTGTNSPGTVTSTTGSLLLEFRSDCSTSNAGWAASWTSTTPDAIAPTVAFSTNTWETANFNVSFTDNDNAGGSAINSAERFSQIIDFNGAKWSGNTNLGYLFDDFAQPLPAWVAQTGVWNLTGGTAMQTDESNTNTNLHIPITQVQNTSYLYNWKMRITGAGTNRRAGMHFMCSDATLDNRGESYFVYLRADVNKCQIYRVTNNVWALMTDDDFTVNPNVWYDVHVLYNSANGEIRTYVNNELASEWTDPNPITSGNSISLRSGNCIAEYDDLRVYKSRTATLPITVGNASAMVRYQNPNPNSPSCEIRSVVFDNAGNKSAEVVRQVNIDWTPPMLSTLQDGLGPDINETQDGTQLNASWGAGLDANSGINHYEAAMGDALGATNISNWTNVGTAYSFNVVYPLVPDSWYYAQLKAVNNAGSTSAPTLSDGQQYVPLAVGLDEQTQSIASLQIHPNPTTGIILLPQLKDLQWELLDVSGRVLAKGTNASPLLNLRNHTTAEGLYLLRMTGDGATKTERIMLIQP
;
A
#
# COMPACT_ATOMS: atom_id res chain seq x y z
N MET A 1 56.50 -50.70 -20.02
CA MET A 1 55.62 -50.35 -21.11
C MET A 1 54.29 -49.95 -20.53
N ARG A 2 53.98 -48.70 -20.55
CA ARG A 2 52.73 -48.13 -20.03
C ARG A 2 51.71 -48.05 -21.14
N PHE A 3 50.57 -48.63 -20.97
CA PHE A 3 49.36 -48.39 -21.81
C PHE A 3 48.45 -47.42 -21.06
N ILE A 4 48.28 -46.25 -21.62
CA ILE A 4 47.32 -45.24 -21.19
C ILE A 4 46.03 -45.55 -21.94
N HIS A 5 44.98 -45.86 -21.21
CA HIS A 5 43.64 -45.93 -21.75
C HIS A 5 42.94 -44.58 -21.50
N THR A 6 42.78 -43.82 -22.58
CA THR A 6 41.97 -42.62 -22.61
C THR A 6 40.50 -43.04 -22.70
N VAL A 7 39.73 -42.86 -21.62
CA VAL A 7 38.28 -43.00 -21.66
C VAL A 7 37.72 -41.64 -22.06
N CYS A 8 37.18 -41.55 -23.29
CA CYS A 8 36.36 -40.44 -23.70
C CYS A 8 35.00 -40.46 -22.97
N LEU A 9 34.82 -39.58 -22.02
CA LEU A 9 33.50 -39.31 -21.46
C LEU A 9 32.74 -38.40 -22.44
N TRP A 10 31.83 -38.98 -23.20
CA TRP A 10 30.79 -38.22 -23.89
C TRP A 10 29.77 -37.77 -22.84
N VAL A 11 29.86 -36.49 -22.42
CA VAL A 11 28.77 -35.83 -21.68
C VAL A 11 27.71 -35.49 -22.72
N MET A 12 26.61 -36.23 -22.70
CA MET A 12 25.39 -35.80 -23.37
C MET A 12 24.88 -34.55 -22.68
N PHE A 13 25.08 -33.40 -23.31
CA PHE A 13 24.26 -32.21 -23.05
C PHE A 13 22.87 -32.50 -23.63
N LEU A 14 21.97 -33.01 -22.79
CA LEU A 14 20.55 -32.85 -22.99
C LEU A 14 20.19 -31.40 -22.63
N PRO A 15 19.38 -30.73 -23.44
CA PRO A 15 18.99 -29.35 -23.10
C PRO A 15 18.07 -29.36 -21.88
N LEU A 16 18.57 -28.87 -20.76
CA LEU A 16 17.80 -28.49 -19.59
C LEU A 16 17.10 -27.12 -19.86
N LEU A 17 16.43 -26.98 -20.99
CA LEU A 17 15.77 -25.74 -21.38
C LEU A 17 14.24 -25.86 -21.51
N ALA A 18 13.65 -26.90 -20.94
CA ALA A 18 12.20 -27.12 -21.06
C ALA A 18 11.46 -27.32 -19.74
N GLN A 19 12.05 -26.96 -18.59
CA GLN A 19 11.38 -27.11 -17.28
C GLN A 19 11.31 -25.84 -16.42
N GLU A 20 11.74 -24.68 -16.92
CA GLU A 20 11.69 -23.42 -16.16
C GLU A 20 10.47 -22.54 -16.45
N ASN A 21 9.53 -22.92 -17.28
CA ASN A 21 8.43 -22.03 -17.71
C ASN A 21 7.04 -22.37 -17.14
N GLU A 22 6.87 -23.34 -16.25
CA GLU A 22 5.52 -23.69 -15.77
C GLU A 22 5.18 -23.29 -14.31
N GLN A 23 6.05 -22.61 -13.58
CA GLN A 23 5.85 -22.47 -12.13
C GLN A 23 5.30 -21.13 -11.63
N ASN A 24 4.86 -20.19 -12.47
CA ASN A 24 4.38 -18.87 -11.99
C ASN A 24 3.16 -18.29 -12.73
N SER A 25 2.41 -19.10 -13.44
CA SER A 25 1.04 -18.81 -13.85
C SER A 25 0.08 -19.55 -12.91
N MET A 26 -1.19 -19.13 -12.83
CA MET A 26 -2.27 -19.93 -12.26
C MET A 26 -2.04 -21.39 -12.66
N PRO A 27 -2.00 -22.37 -11.73
CA PRO A 27 -1.79 -23.77 -12.09
C PRO A 27 -2.73 -24.17 -13.22
N TYR A 28 -2.24 -24.93 -14.20
CA TYR A 28 -3.03 -25.41 -15.36
C TYR A 28 -3.61 -24.30 -16.26
N SER A 29 -3.10 -23.07 -16.23
CA SER A 29 -3.63 -21.94 -17.02
C SER A 29 -3.73 -22.24 -18.52
N SER A 30 -2.78 -22.99 -19.09
CA SER A 30 -2.82 -23.40 -20.50
C SER A 30 -4.00 -24.31 -20.79
N ALA A 31 -4.31 -25.26 -19.89
CA ALA A 31 -5.43 -26.17 -20.03
C ALA A 31 -6.78 -25.49 -19.84
N PHE A 32 -6.89 -24.60 -18.87
CA PHE A 32 -8.08 -23.76 -18.69
C PHE A 32 -8.34 -22.88 -19.91
N ASN A 33 -7.31 -22.22 -20.43
CA ASN A 33 -7.43 -21.41 -21.65
C ASN A 33 -7.84 -22.25 -22.85
N ALA A 34 -7.32 -23.48 -23.00
CA ALA A 34 -7.75 -24.41 -24.06
C ALA A 34 -9.24 -24.81 -23.91
N ALA A 35 -9.70 -25.03 -22.68
CA ALA A 35 -11.10 -25.32 -22.39
C ALA A 35 -12.02 -24.13 -22.72
N TYR A 36 -11.66 -22.90 -22.35
CA TYR A 36 -12.42 -21.70 -22.73
C TYR A 36 -12.41 -21.44 -24.24
N ALA A 37 -11.29 -21.74 -24.92
CA ALA A 37 -11.25 -21.67 -26.37
C ALA A 37 -12.19 -22.69 -27.05
N ALA A 38 -12.32 -23.88 -26.46
CA ALA A 38 -13.25 -24.91 -26.95
C ALA A 38 -14.71 -24.63 -26.57
N TYR A 39 -14.95 -24.00 -25.42
CA TYR A 39 -16.26 -23.71 -24.84
C TYR A 39 -16.39 -22.22 -24.44
N PRO A 40 -16.39 -21.30 -25.41
CA PRO A 40 -16.32 -19.86 -25.13
C PRO A 40 -17.56 -19.26 -24.45
N GLN A 41 -18.63 -20.02 -24.32
CA GLN A 41 -19.82 -19.62 -23.58
C GLN A 41 -19.67 -19.73 -22.06
N ILE A 42 -18.70 -20.47 -21.56
CA ILE A 42 -18.41 -20.56 -20.11
C ILE A 42 -17.82 -19.23 -19.66
N PRO A 43 -18.37 -18.55 -18.65
CA PRO A 43 -17.78 -17.34 -18.11
C PRO A 43 -16.35 -17.59 -17.62
N SER A 44 -15.43 -16.71 -17.99
CA SER A 44 -14.00 -16.85 -17.65
C SER A 44 -13.80 -16.91 -16.12
N GLY A 45 -12.84 -17.73 -15.66
CA GLY A 45 -12.58 -17.96 -14.23
C GLY A 45 -13.49 -19.01 -13.57
N THR A 46 -14.57 -19.45 -14.25
CA THR A 46 -15.51 -20.43 -13.67
C THR A 46 -14.83 -21.76 -13.36
N LEU A 47 -14.05 -22.30 -14.27
CA LEU A 47 -13.40 -23.61 -14.10
C LEU A 47 -12.38 -23.54 -12.96
N GLU A 48 -11.59 -22.48 -12.91
CA GLU A 48 -10.60 -22.20 -11.85
C GLU A 48 -11.28 -22.02 -10.49
N ALA A 49 -12.40 -21.30 -10.42
CA ALA A 49 -13.14 -21.09 -9.18
C ALA A 49 -13.74 -22.40 -8.64
N VAL A 50 -14.25 -23.26 -9.51
CA VAL A 50 -14.73 -24.60 -9.12
C VAL A 50 -13.56 -25.46 -8.62
N ALA A 51 -12.46 -25.55 -9.38
CA ALA A 51 -11.28 -26.32 -8.98
C ALA A 51 -10.67 -25.78 -7.67
N LYS A 52 -10.61 -24.46 -7.50
CA LYS A 52 -10.14 -23.83 -6.25
C LYS A 52 -11.04 -24.17 -5.06
N THR A 53 -12.36 -24.19 -5.25
CA THR A 53 -13.31 -24.54 -4.18
C THR A 53 -13.24 -26.02 -3.83
N GLN A 54 -13.17 -26.92 -4.81
CA GLN A 54 -13.20 -28.37 -4.59
C GLN A 54 -11.90 -28.92 -4.01
N THR A 55 -10.76 -28.51 -4.59
CA THR A 55 -9.48 -29.14 -4.29
C THR A 55 -8.34 -28.14 -4.05
N ASN A 56 -8.62 -26.86 -3.97
CA ASN A 56 -7.60 -25.81 -3.91
C ASN A 56 -6.67 -25.75 -5.14
N LEU A 57 -7.14 -26.23 -6.30
CA LEU A 57 -6.32 -26.49 -7.50
C LEU A 57 -5.25 -27.58 -7.31
N HIS A 58 -5.34 -28.35 -6.23
CA HIS A 58 -4.49 -29.50 -5.96
C HIS A 58 -5.07 -30.74 -6.64
N PRO A 59 -4.34 -31.39 -7.56
CA PRO A 59 -4.89 -32.53 -8.31
C PRO A 59 -4.87 -33.78 -7.46
N ILE A 60 -6.01 -34.39 -7.23
CA ILE A 60 -6.17 -35.61 -6.42
C ILE A 60 -5.93 -36.83 -7.28
N TYR A 61 -4.88 -37.57 -6.97
CA TYR A 61 -4.51 -38.81 -7.64
C TYR A 61 -4.67 -40.07 -6.77
N ILE A 62 -4.29 -41.22 -7.29
CA ILE A 62 -4.50 -42.54 -6.65
C ILE A 62 -3.78 -42.68 -5.32
N ASP A 63 -2.69 -41.96 -5.10
CA ASP A 63 -1.84 -42.08 -3.92
C ASP A 63 -2.26 -41.19 -2.73
N GLU A 64 -3.33 -40.39 -2.87
CA GLU A 64 -3.86 -39.60 -1.76
C GLU A 64 -4.30 -40.48 -0.59
N PRO A 65 -4.01 -40.09 0.66
CA PRO A 65 -4.52 -40.76 1.84
C PRO A 65 -6.04 -40.86 1.84
N SER A 66 -6.59 -41.95 2.38
CA SER A 66 -8.04 -42.04 2.57
C SER A 66 -8.52 -41.07 3.62
N SER A 67 -9.72 -40.54 3.44
CA SER A 67 -10.39 -39.64 4.42
C SER A 67 -10.56 -40.36 5.76
N CYS A 68 -10.19 -39.69 6.86
CA CYS A 68 -10.37 -40.19 8.23
C CYS A 68 -11.83 -40.33 8.60
N ILE A 69 -12.71 -39.55 7.96
CA ILE A 69 -14.17 -39.62 8.15
C ILE A 69 -14.85 -40.51 7.11
N GLY A 70 -14.08 -41.27 6.34
CA GLY A 70 -14.62 -42.21 5.36
C GLY A 70 -15.37 -41.60 4.19
N LEU A 71 -15.09 -40.31 3.87
CA LEU A 71 -15.61 -39.67 2.66
C LEU A 71 -15.24 -40.54 1.43
N PRO A 72 -16.16 -40.68 0.46
CA PRO A 72 -15.83 -41.24 -0.82
C PRO A 72 -14.63 -40.54 -1.46
N ARG A 73 -13.78 -41.33 -2.09
CA ARG A 73 -12.61 -40.75 -2.74
C ARG A 73 -12.97 -39.84 -3.88
N THR A 74 -12.39 -38.67 -3.92
CA THR A 74 -12.46 -37.73 -5.02
C THR A 74 -11.26 -37.87 -5.95
N PHE A 75 -11.40 -37.39 -7.20
CA PHE A 75 -10.36 -37.43 -8.22
C PHE A 75 -10.22 -36.08 -8.93
N GLY A 76 -8.98 -35.77 -9.27
CA GLY A 76 -8.61 -34.64 -10.09
C GLY A 76 -8.78 -33.30 -9.43
N LEU A 77 -8.86 -32.27 -10.25
CA LEU A 77 -9.00 -30.86 -9.82
C LEU A 77 -10.43 -30.50 -9.40
N PHE A 78 -11.43 -31.15 -9.98
CA PHE A 78 -12.83 -30.85 -9.70
C PHE A 78 -13.44 -31.76 -8.63
N GLY A 79 -12.63 -32.54 -7.94
CA GLY A 79 -13.10 -33.42 -6.87
C GLY A 79 -14.18 -34.40 -7.30
N LEU A 80 -14.02 -35.01 -8.49
CA LEU A 80 -15.00 -35.89 -9.06
C LEU A 80 -15.10 -37.24 -8.31
N ILE A 81 -16.30 -37.70 -8.05
CA ILE A 81 -16.57 -38.95 -7.32
C ILE A 81 -16.90 -40.08 -8.27
N GLU A 82 -16.20 -41.23 -8.13
CA GLU A 82 -16.45 -42.46 -8.89
C GLU A 82 -17.49 -43.38 -8.22
N ASP A 83 -17.40 -43.52 -6.90
CA ASP A 83 -18.36 -44.29 -6.09
C ASP A 83 -18.78 -43.42 -4.90
N GLY A 84 -19.97 -42.89 -4.99
CA GLY A 84 -20.57 -42.06 -3.93
C GLY A 84 -21.17 -42.85 -2.78
N GLN A 85 -20.93 -44.15 -2.69
CA GLN A 85 -21.41 -45.02 -1.63
C GLN A 85 -22.94 -44.97 -1.41
N GLY A 86 -23.67 -44.72 -2.52
CA GLY A 86 -25.13 -44.60 -2.45
C GLY A 86 -25.64 -43.26 -1.84
N TYR A 87 -24.75 -42.39 -1.38
CA TYR A 87 -25.11 -41.10 -0.80
C TYR A 87 -24.80 -39.92 -1.73
N PHE A 88 -23.57 -39.78 -2.20
CA PHE A 88 -23.22 -38.78 -3.20
C PHE A 88 -23.47 -39.25 -4.62
N ARG A 89 -23.62 -38.32 -5.55
CA ARG A 89 -23.75 -38.64 -6.98
C ARG A 89 -22.37 -39.02 -7.55
N ASN A 90 -22.37 -39.99 -8.48
CA ASN A 90 -21.16 -40.47 -9.17
C ASN A 90 -20.79 -39.48 -10.29
N THR A 91 -20.23 -38.33 -9.95
CA THR A 91 -19.97 -37.23 -10.87
C THR A 91 -18.90 -37.53 -11.90
N LEU A 92 -17.96 -38.42 -11.58
CA LEU A 92 -16.94 -38.88 -12.56
C LEU A 92 -17.59 -39.64 -13.71
N LEU A 93 -18.55 -40.51 -13.45
CA LEU A 93 -19.34 -41.18 -14.48
C LEU A 93 -20.18 -40.18 -15.28
N GLN A 94 -20.84 -39.24 -14.60
CA GLN A 94 -21.68 -38.21 -15.22
C GLN A 94 -20.86 -37.31 -16.16
N VAL A 95 -19.66 -36.88 -15.74
CA VAL A 95 -18.76 -36.08 -16.57
C VAL A 95 -18.27 -36.90 -17.78
N SER A 96 -17.94 -38.18 -17.57
CA SER A 96 -17.52 -39.08 -18.63
C SER A 96 -18.61 -39.25 -19.69
N GLU A 97 -19.83 -39.52 -19.28
CA GLU A 97 -20.99 -39.67 -20.19
C GLU A 97 -21.31 -38.39 -20.96
N LEU A 98 -21.36 -37.28 -20.30
CA LEU A 98 -21.65 -35.98 -20.93
C LEU A 98 -20.53 -35.52 -21.87
N SER A 99 -19.29 -35.66 -21.48
CA SER A 99 -18.17 -35.20 -22.28
C SER A 99 -17.73 -36.14 -23.37
N GLY A 100 -18.03 -37.45 -23.22
CA GLY A 100 -17.56 -38.52 -24.10
C GLY A 100 -16.10 -38.97 -23.86
N TYR A 101 -15.42 -38.36 -22.85
CA TYR A 101 -14.10 -38.82 -22.45
C TYR A 101 -14.21 -40.02 -21.50
N PRO A 102 -13.48 -41.14 -21.75
CA PRO A 102 -13.53 -42.29 -20.86
C PRO A 102 -12.90 -42.00 -19.49
N ILE A 103 -13.47 -42.56 -18.43
CA ILE A 103 -13.10 -42.32 -17.02
C ILE A 103 -11.59 -42.41 -16.79
N TYR A 104 -10.93 -43.44 -17.35
CA TYR A 104 -9.48 -43.63 -17.17
C TYR A 104 -8.66 -42.46 -17.71
N ARG A 105 -9.10 -41.77 -18.80
CA ARG A 105 -8.43 -40.63 -19.38
C ARG A 105 -8.65 -39.36 -18.50
N ILE A 106 -9.82 -39.23 -17.92
CA ILE A 106 -10.14 -38.13 -17.00
C ILE A 106 -9.25 -38.23 -15.75
N LYS A 107 -9.03 -39.44 -15.23
CA LYS A 107 -8.18 -39.72 -14.08
C LYS A 107 -6.68 -39.60 -14.33
N GLU A 108 -6.21 -39.70 -15.57
CA GLU A 108 -4.79 -39.67 -15.92
C GLU A 108 -4.22 -38.26 -16.15
N SER A 109 -5.05 -37.29 -16.48
CA SER A 109 -4.56 -36.00 -16.95
C SER A 109 -5.50 -34.85 -16.56
N ALA A 110 -4.96 -33.88 -15.86
CA ALA A 110 -5.67 -32.64 -15.54
C ALA A 110 -6.16 -31.89 -16.80
N ASP A 111 -5.40 -31.88 -17.87
CA ASP A 111 -5.80 -31.27 -19.15
C ASP A 111 -7.05 -31.94 -19.72
N VAL A 112 -7.13 -33.26 -19.65
CA VAL A 112 -8.31 -34.01 -20.12
C VAL A 112 -9.49 -33.80 -19.16
N GLU A 113 -9.23 -33.80 -17.87
CA GLU A 113 -10.27 -33.54 -16.88
C GLU A 113 -10.90 -32.16 -17.06
N ILE A 114 -10.08 -31.10 -17.20
CA ILE A 114 -10.55 -29.72 -17.42
C ILE A 114 -11.43 -29.64 -18.67
N LEU A 115 -11.00 -30.24 -19.79
CA LEU A 115 -11.80 -30.30 -21.02
C LEU A 115 -13.07 -31.10 -20.85
N ALA A 116 -13.01 -32.23 -20.15
CA ALA A 116 -14.19 -33.07 -19.90
C ALA A 116 -15.19 -32.36 -19.00
N PHE A 117 -14.75 -31.72 -17.94
CA PHE A 117 -15.60 -30.95 -17.03
C PHE A 117 -16.25 -29.76 -17.76
N ALA A 118 -15.46 -29.00 -18.53
CA ALA A 118 -15.98 -27.90 -19.34
C ALA A 118 -17.04 -28.38 -20.34
N SER A 119 -16.79 -29.51 -21.02
CA SER A 119 -17.78 -30.14 -21.92
C SER A 119 -19.05 -30.53 -21.17
N ALA A 120 -18.93 -31.19 -20.02
CA ALA A 120 -20.04 -31.59 -19.19
C ALA A 120 -20.86 -30.40 -18.70
N LEU A 121 -20.18 -29.33 -18.25
CA LEU A 121 -20.82 -28.09 -17.79
C LEU A 121 -21.68 -27.43 -18.88
N VAL A 122 -21.26 -27.52 -20.13
CA VAL A 122 -22.05 -27.04 -21.27
C VAL A 122 -23.23 -27.96 -21.56
N GLN A 123 -23.04 -29.25 -21.50
CA GLN A 123 -24.02 -30.24 -21.95
C GLN A 123 -25.04 -30.63 -20.88
N ILE A 124 -24.78 -30.37 -19.60
CA ILE A 124 -25.62 -30.82 -18.49
C ILE A 124 -27.04 -30.26 -18.53
N LEU A 125 -27.24 -29.07 -19.09
CA LEU A 125 -28.55 -28.46 -19.31
C LEU A 125 -28.68 -28.03 -20.75
N PRO A 126 -29.89 -28.21 -21.37
CA PRO A 126 -30.14 -27.83 -22.75
C PRO A 126 -30.25 -26.31 -22.95
N SER A 127 -30.40 -25.55 -21.89
CA SER A 127 -30.48 -24.09 -21.90
C SER A 127 -29.15 -23.48 -22.38
N ASN A 128 -29.18 -22.32 -23.05
CA ASN A 128 -28.02 -21.50 -23.36
C ASN A 128 -27.92 -20.28 -22.43
N ASP A 129 -28.53 -20.36 -21.25
CA ASP A 129 -28.40 -19.33 -20.21
C ASP A 129 -27.08 -19.48 -19.46
N TRP A 130 -26.25 -18.45 -19.53
CA TRP A 130 -24.97 -18.29 -18.82
C TRP A 130 -24.99 -17.09 -17.88
N SER A 131 -26.19 -16.58 -17.55
CA SER A 131 -26.35 -15.64 -16.45
C SER A 131 -25.88 -16.27 -15.13
N GLU A 132 -25.74 -15.47 -14.10
CA GLU A 132 -25.39 -15.94 -12.74
C GLU A 132 -26.26 -17.11 -12.29
N ARG A 133 -27.58 -17.04 -12.59
CA ARG A 133 -28.55 -18.10 -12.27
C ARG A 133 -28.35 -19.34 -13.15
N GLY A 134 -28.20 -19.14 -14.46
CA GLY A 134 -27.97 -20.27 -15.40
C GLY A 134 -26.67 -20.99 -15.10
N LEU A 135 -25.61 -20.28 -14.70
CA LEU A 135 -24.36 -20.88 -14.24
C LEU A 135 -24.57 -21.67 -12.92
N ALA A 136 -25.27 -21.10 -11.94
CA ALA A 136 -25.56 -21.78 -10.68
C ALA A 136 -26.36 -23.08 -10.91
N GLU A 137 -27.36 -23.06 -11.76
CA GLU A 137 -28.15 -24.26 -12.12
C GLU A 137 -27.31 -25.38 -12.73
N ARG A 138 -26.29 -25.04 -13.57
CA ARG A 138 -25.33 -26.00 -14.15
C ARG A 138 -24.40 -26.58 -13.09
N LEU A 139 -23.88 -25.74 -12.20
CA LEU A 139 -23.02 -26.16 -11.10
C LEU A 139 -23.78 -27.11 -10.14
N ILE A 140 -25.02 -26.79 -9.79
CA ILE A 140 -25.91 -27.69 -9.01
C ILE A 140 -26.10 -29.04 -9.69
N ALA A 141 -26.31 -29.03 -10.98
CA ALA A 141 -26.55 -30.26 -11.74
C ALA A 141 -25.29 -31.15 -11.84
N LEU A 142 -24.08 -30.55 -11.76
CA LEU A 142 -22.81 -31.27 -11.74
C LEU A 142 -22.24 -31.51 -10.33
N SER A 143 -22.79 -30.88 -9.28
CA SER A 143 -22.36 -31.14 -7.91
C SER A 143 -22.65 -32.59 -7.48
N CYS A 144 -21.77 -33.18 -6.69
CA CYS A 144 -22.00 -34.52 -6.10
C CYS A 144 -23.03 -34.52 -4.96
N LEU A 145 -23.33 -33.36 -4.39
CA LEU A 145 -24.11 -33.23 -3.15
C LEU A 145 -25.58 -33.60 -3.33
N PRO A 146 -26.18 -34.33 -2.38
CA PRO A 146 -27.62 -34.55 -2.34
C PRO A 146 -28.35 -33.27 -1.96
N THR A 147 -29.67 -33.21 -2.21
CA THR A 147 -30.52 -32.00 -2.03
C THR A 147 -31.82 -32.28 -1.34
N GLU A 148 -31.93 -33.34 -0.57
CA GLU A 148 -33.18 -33.84 -0.02
C GLU A 148 -33.53 -33.19 1.33
N THR A 149 -32.55 -32.64 2.04
CA THR A 149 -32.75 -32.04 3.37
C THR A 149 -32.25 -30.57 3.37
N PRO A 150 -32.76 -29.74 4.30
CA PRO A 150 -32.28 -28.35 4.46
C PRO A 150 -30.74 -28.27 4.67
N THR A 151 -30.15 -29.20 5.43
CA THR A 151 -28.69 -29.27 5.66
C THR A 151 -27.92 -29.61 4.40
N GLN A 152 -28.41 -30.54 3.58
CA GLN A 152 -27.79 -30.86 2.30
C GLN A 152 -27.83 -29.66 1.33
N LEU A 153 -28.95 -28.94 1.31
CA LEU A 153 -29.10 -27.71 0.53
C LEU A 153 -28.17 -26.60 1.05
N PHE A 154 -28.05 -26.46 2.35
CA PHE A 154 -27.07 -25.51 2.94
C PHE A 154 -25.64 -25.87 2.54
N ALA A 155 -25.26 -27.14 2.57
CA ALA A 155 -23.96 -27.58 2.12
C ALA A 155 -23.72 -27.20 0.63
N LEU A 156 -24.69 -27.51 -0.24
CA LEU A 156 -24.64 -27.16 -1.67
C LEU A 156 -24.56 -25.65 -1.90
N GLU A 157 -25.40 -24.88 -1.21
CA GLU A 157 -25.35 -23.40 -1.35
C GLU A 157 -24.06 -22.80 -0.77
N SER A 158 -23.45 -23.43 0.24
CA SER A 158 -22.13 -23.03 0.76
C SER A 158 -21.02 -23.26 -0.26
N GLU A 159 -21.11 -24.35 -1.03
CA GLU A 159 -20.21 -24.63 -2.16
C GLU A 159 -20.34 -23.55 -3.25
N LEU A 160 -21.58 -23.29 -3.67
CA LEU A 160 -21.88 -22.26 -4.68
C LEU A 160 -21.45 -20.87 -4.19
N TYR A 161 -21.72 -20.53 -2.93
CA TYR A 161 -21.29 -19.27 -2.34
C TYR A 161 -19.77 -19.08 -2.45
N SER A 162 -19.00 -20.12 -2.15
CA SER A 162 -17.52 -20.08 -2.27
C SER A 162 -17.08 -19.86 -3.71
N ILE A 163 -17.71 -20.53 -4.69
CA ILE A 163 -17.41 -20.36 -6.12
C ILE A 163 -17.72 -18.94 -6.59
N PHE A 164 -18.92 -18.44 -6.32
CA PHE A 164 -19.34 -17.10 -6.77
C PHE A 164 -18.57 -15.99 -6.06
N LYS A 165 -18.16 -16.20 -4.80
CA LYS A 165 -17.29 -15.27 -4.08
C LYS A 165 -15.93 -15.15 -4.77
N LEU A 166 -15.32 -16.25 -5.21
CA LEU A 166 -14.08 -16.22 -6.01
C LEU A 166 -14.27 -15.50 -7.34
N LEU A 167 -15.36 -15.76 -8.06
CA LEU A 167 -15.66 -15.08 -9.33
C LEU A 167 -15.88 -13.57 -9.20
N ALA A 168 -16.25 -13.10 -8.03
CA ALA A 168 -16.37 -11.67 -7.70
C ALA A 168 -15.10 -11.07 -7.07
N ASP A 169 -14.14 -11.90 -6.68
CA ASP A 169 -12.90 -11.45 -6.02
C ASP A 169 -11.89 -10.94 -7.04
N SER A 170 -11.48 -9.67 -6.89
CA SER A 170 -10.55 -9.03 -7.82
C SER A 170 -9.16 -9.65 -7.82
N SER A 171 -8.67 -10.09 -6.66
CA SER A 171 -7.34 -10.67 -6.53
C SER A 171 -7.28 -12.05 -7.16
N PHE A 172 -8.31 -12.87 -6.96
CA PHE A 172 -8.42 -14.17 -7.61
C PHE A 172 -8.57 -14.05 -9.12
N MET A 173 -9.44 -13.14 -9.60
CA MET A 173 -9.68 -12.98 -11.03
C MET A 173 -8.50 -12.35 -11.76
N GLU A 174 -7.70 -11.52 -11.09
CA GLU A 174 -6.42 -11.03 -11.61
C GLU A 174 -5.40 -12.17 -11.78
N LEU A 175 -5.33 -13.12 -10.84
CA LEU A 175 -4.50 -14.33 -10.95
C LEU A 175 -4.94 -15.22 -12.13
N VAL A 176 -6.23 -15.30 -12.40
CA VAL A 176 -6.80 -15.99 -13.57
C VAL A 176 -6.50 -15.25 -14.88
N GLY A 177 -6.15 -13.96 -14.80
CA GLY A 177 -5.87 -13.11 -15.98
C GLY A 177 -7.12 -12.51 -16.61
N THR A 178 -8.19 -12.30 -15.84
CA THR A 178 -9.46 -11.74 -16.30
C THR A 178 -10.04 -10.76 -15.26
N VAL A 179 -11.16 -10.12 -15.58
CA VAL A 179 -11.80 -9.16 -14.68
C VAL A 179 -12.86 -9.84 -13.80
N PRO A 180 -13.12 -9.34 -12.58
CA PRO A 180 -14.17 -9.85 -11.70
C PRO A 180 -15.56 -9.77 -12.36
N HIS A 181 -16.36 -10.78 -12.10
CA HIS A 181 -17.76 -10.77 -12.54
C HIS A 181 -18.63 -9.94 -11.60
N SER A 182 -19.54 -9.16 -12.15
CA SER A 182 -20.52 -8.37 -11.39
C SER A 182 -21.76 -9.21 -11.03
N TYR A 183 -21.56 -10.38 -10.43
CA TYR A 183 -22.64 -11.24 -9.99
C TYR A 183 -23.31 -10.69 -8.72
N SER A 184 -24.65 -10.77 -8.67
CA SER A 184 -25.40 -10.37 -7.49
C SER A 184 -25.59 -11.56 -6.55
N MET A 185 -24.85 -11.58 -5.46
CA MET A 185 -24.99 -12.59 -4.40
C MET A 185 -26.42 -12.57 -3.80
N GLU A 186 -27.05 -11.39 -3.73
CA GLU A 186 -28.43 -11.24 -3.29
C GLU A 186 -29.42 -11.90 -4.27
N THR A 187 -29.14 -11.84 -5.58
CA THR A 187 -29.99 -12.50 -6.60
C THR A 187 -29.88 -14.02 -6.51
N LEU A 188 -28.66 -14.53 -6.25
CA LEU A 188 -28.40 -15.98 -6.16
C LEU A 188 -28.94 -16.60 -4.86
N PHE A 189 -28.68 -15.98 -3.73
CA PHE A 189 -28.91 -16.59 -2.43
C PHE A 189 -30.05 -15.93 -1.63
N GLY A 190 -30.55 -14.78 -2.06
CA GLY A 190 -31.66 -14.08 -1.39
C GLY A 190 -31.42 -13.88 0.11
N GLU A 191 -32.40 -14.22 0.93
CA GLU A 191 -32.29 -14.12 2.39
C GLU A 191 -31.25 -15.09 2.99
N ASN A 192 -30.93 -16.19 2.28
CA ASN A 192 -29.90 -17.14 2.72
C ASN A 192 -28.49 -16.53 2.72
N LEU A 193 -28.23 -15.47 1.95
CA LEU A 193 -26.93 -14.82 1.89
C LEU A 193 -26.43 -14.36 3.25
N ALA A 194 -27.32 -13.84 4.10
CA ALA A 194 -26.97 -13.42 5.47
C ALA A 194 -26.38 -14.58 6.30
N VAL A 195 -26.85 -15.80 6.06
CA VAL A 195 -26.37 -17.00 6.75
C VAL A 195 -25.10 -17.55 6.08
N LEU A 196 -25.07 -17.63 4.74
CA LEU A 196 -23.92 -18.19 3.99
C LEU A 196 -22.66 -17.35 4.17
N SER A 197 -22.81 -16.04 4.33
CA SER A 197 -21.71 -15.08 4.49
C SER A 197 -21.32 -14.80 5.95
N SER A 198 -22.08 -15.29 6.92
CA SER A 198 -21.80 -15.08 8.34
C SER A 198 -20.63 -15.95 8.80
N ALA A 199 -19.87 -15.46 9.78
CA ALA A 199 -18.85 -16.26 10.43
C ALA A 199 -19.43 -17.41 11.26
N LYS A 200 -20.73 -17.31 11.61
CA LYS A 200 -21.39 -18.12 12.63
C LYS A 200 -22.81 -18.44 12.23
N VAL A 201 -23.07 -19.72 11.96
CA VAL A 201 -24.40 -20.23 11.62
C VAL A 201 -24.79 -21.30 12.61
N LEU A 202 -26.02 -21.27 13.03
CA LEU A 202 -26.63 -22.24 13.92
C LEU A 202 -27.64 -23.08 13.17
N ILE A 203 -27.50 -24.41 13.23
CA ILE A 203 -28.45 -25.34 12.63
C ILE A 203 -28.98 -26.23 13.73
N THR A 204 -30.28 -26.24 13.89
CA THR A 204 -31.01 -27.08 14.87
C THR A 204 -32.06 -27.92 14.12
N GLY A 205 -31.74 -29.17 13.88
CA GLY A 205 -32.60 -30.03 13.06
C GLY A 205 -32.71 -29.47 11.64
N GLU A 206 -33.87 -28.94 11.27
CA GLU A 206 -34.06 -28.31 9.96
C GLU A 206 -33.94 -26.77 9.98
N ASP A 207 -33.76 -26.16 11.15
CA ASP A 207 -33.57 -24.72 11.34
C ASP A 207 -32.07 -24.36 11.17
N ILE A 208 -31.80 -23.45 10.25
CA ILE A 208 -30.45 -22.93 9.98
C ILE A 208 -30.52 -21.41 10.12
N ARG A 209 -29.73 -20.84 11.05
CA ARG A 209 -29.69 -19.39 11.30
C ARG A 209 -28.29 -18.94 11.72
N ASN A 210 -28.00 -17.69 11.44
CA ASN A 210 -26.73 -17.07 11.87
C ASN A 210 -26.82 -16.54 13.31
N GLU A 211 -25.73 -15.98 13.81
CA GLU A 211 -25.61 -15.39 15.15
C GLU A 211 -26.49 -14.17 15.37
N THR A 212 -26.94 -13.48 14.31
CA THR A 212 -27.86 -12.34 14.39
C THR A 212 -29.33 -12.77 14.36
N GLY A 213 -29.59 -14.07 14.11
CA GLY A 213 -30.92 -14.66 14.10
C GLY A 213 -31.59 -14.68 12.71
N ASP A 214 -30.87 -14.36 11.65
CA ASP A 214 -31.38 -14.51 10.29
C ASP A 214 -31.51 -16.00 9.96
N ASN A 215 -32.60 -16.40 9.35
CA ASN A 215 -32.90 -17.80 9.04
C ASN A 215 -32.53 -18.13 7.60
N TYR A 216 -31.83 -19.24 7.41
CA TYR A 216 -31.60 -19.85 6.12
C TYR A 216 -32.87 -20.55 5.63
N ARG A 217 -33.46 -21.48 6.46
CA ARG A 217 -34.75 -22.12 6.24
C ARG A 217 -35.39 -22.45 7.57
N ALA A 218 -36.68 -22.24 7.66
CA ALA A 218 -37.41 -22.62 8.84
C ALA A 218 -37.69 -24.13 8.88
N GLY A 219 -37.36 -24.80 10.00
CA GLY A 219 -37.70 -26.19 10.28
C GLY A 219 -38.17 -26.36 11.70
N SER A 220 -38.75 -27.52 12.05
CA SER A 220 -39.17 -27.85 13.44
C SER A 220 -37.94 -28.34 14.21
N GLY A 221 -37.27 -27.45 14.94
CA GLY A 221 -35.98 -27.74 15.55
C GLY A 221 -36.03 -28.43 16.91
N ILE A 222 -34.99 -29.20 17.23
CA ILE A 222 -34.58 -29.63 18.56
C ILE A 222 -33.79 -28.50 19.18
N ALA A 223 -33.99 -28.25 20.51
CA ALA A 223 -33.17 -27.24 21.19
C ALA A 223 -31.66 -27.54 21.05
N PRO A 224 -30.86 -26.60 20.62
CA PRO A 224 -29.46 -26.82 20.38
C PRO A 224 -28.70 -27.03 21.68
N CYS A 225 -27.63 -27.80 21.65
CA CYS A 225 -26.62 -27.78 22.68
C CYS A 225 -25.52 -26.81 22.28
N TYR A 226 -25.35 -25.77 23.08
CA TYR A 226 -24.34 -24.74 22.79
C TYR A 226 -23.13 -24.97 23.68
N ASN A 227 -21.99 -25.23 23.05
CA ASN A 227 -20.71 -25.32 23.76
C ASN A 227 -19.76 -24.25 23.29
N PHE A 228 -19.90 -23.77 22.08
CA PHE A 228 -19.18 -22.63 21.55
C PHE A 228 -20.17 -21.51 21.19
N THR A 229 -19.94 -20.30 21.65
CA THR A 229 -20.91 -19.18 21.63
C THR A 229 -21.12 -18.53 20.27
N SER A 230 -20.54 -19.06 19.23
CA SER A 230 -20.41 -18.33 18.01
C SER A 230 -20.55 -19.15 16.74
N ASP A 231 -21.36 -20.19 16.70
CA ASP A 231 -21.14 -21.27 15.78
C ASP A 231 -22.30 -21.68 14.93
N VAL A 232 -21.93 -22.34 13.84
CA VAL A 232 -22.82 -23.17 13.07
C VAL A 232 -22.96 -24.52 13.75
N PHE A 233 -24.14 -24.86 14.24
CA PHE A 233 -24.43 -26.16 14.83
C PHE A 233 -25.29 -26.98 13.85
N VAL A 234 -24.71 -28.02 13.27
CA VAL A 234 -25.40 -29.03 12.47
C VAL A 234 -25.42 -30.33 13.25
N GLN A 235 -26.55 -30.67 13.81
CA GLN A 235 -26.63 -31.92 14.60
C GLN A 235 -26.53 -33.14 13.66
N THR A 236 -25.49 -33.91 13.84
CA THR A 236 -25.34 -35.25 13.25
C THR A 236 -26.49 -36.15 13.68
N PRO A 237 -27.07 -37.00 12.79
CA PRO A 237 -28.09 -37.97 13.16
C PRO A 237 -27.65 -38.92 14.27
N THR A 238 -28.58 -39.32 15.10
CA THR A 238 -28.33 -40.21 16.28
C THR A 238 -27.74 -41.56 15.92
N CYS A 239 -27.74 -41.94 14.63
CA CYS A 239 -27.08 -43.16 14.13
C CYS A 239 -25.56 -43.03 14.09
N ASN A 240 -25.00 -41.81 14.11
CA ASN A 240 -23.58 -41.56 13.93
C ASN A 240 -22.82 -41.12 15.20
N TYR A 241 -23.47 -41.12 16.33
CA TYR A 241 -22.80 -40.78 17.59
C TYR A 241 -23.39 -41.57 18.77
N SER A 242 -22.78 -41.43 19.92
CA SER A 242 -23.27 -42.11 21.13
C SER A 242 -22.89 -41.33 22.38
N SER A 243 -23.46 -41.75 23.55
CA SER A 243 -23.09 -41.17 24.83
C SER A 243 -21.61 -41.40 25.16
N ARG A 244 -20.96 -40.46 25.82
CA ARG A 244 -19.64 -40.61 26.43
C ARG A 244 -19.61 -41.56 27.63
N SER A 245 -20.75 -42.03 28.09
CA SER A 245 -20.90 -42.96 29.22
C SER A 245 -20.18 -42.50 30.51
N GLY A 246 -20.14 -41.19 30.75
CA GLY A 246 -19.51 -40.57 31.92
C GLY A 246 -18.00 -40.31 31.77
N THR A 247 -17.39 -40.57 30.63
CA THR A 247 -16.01 -40.21 30.38
C THR A 247 -15.86 -38.69 30.18
N ALA A 248 -14.99 -38.06 30.96
CA ALA A 248 -14.73 -36.64 30.88
C ALA A 248 -13.97 -36.29 29.60
N ILE A 249 -14.30 -35.16 29.00
CA ILE A 249 -13.57 -34.57 27.88
C ILE A 249 -12.23 -34.08 28.40
N SER A 250 -11.13 -34.42 27.71
CA SER A 250 -9.79 -34.06 28.14
C SER A 250 -8.78 -33.91 27.00
N ALA A 251 -9.22 -33.95 25.72
CA ALA A 251 -8.37 -33.69 24.58
C ALA A 251 -9.15 -33.13 23.38
N VAL A 252 -8.47 -32.37 22.54
CA VAL A 252 -8.94 -31.89 21.24
C VAL A 252 -8.11 -32.57 20.14
N THR A 253 -8.80 -33.04 19.11
CA THR A 253 -8.19 -33.67 17.95
C THR A 253 -8.36 -32.76 16.73
N VAL A 254 -7.25 -32.36 16.12
CA VAL A 254 -7.21 -31.63 14.85
C VAL A 254 -7.16 -32.65 13.72
N HIS A 255 -8.11 -32.54 12.79
CA HIS A 255 -8.25 -33.42 11.63
C HIS A 255 -8.19 -32.64 10.33
N THR A 256 -8.04 -33.35 9.21
CA THR A 256 -8.26 -32.84 7.87
C THR A 256 -9.19 -33.78 7.12
N VAL A 257 -10.23 -33.21 6.55
CA VAL A 257 -11.36 -33.90 5.91
C VAL A 257 -10.93 -34.87 4.80
N GLN A 258 -9.84 -34.56 4.07
CA GLN A 258 -9.51 -35.15 2.78
C GLN A 258 -10.68 -35.00 1.78
N GLY A 259 -11.18 -33.73 1.68
CA GLY A 259 -12.33 -33.38 0.87
C GLY A 259 -12.80 -31.95 1.11
N SER A 260 -13.93 -31.57 0.48
CA SER A 260 -14.52 -30.24 0.63
C SER A 260 -15.30 -30.10 1.95
N TYR A 261 -15.41 -28.85 2.44
CA TYR A 261 -16.27 -28.49 3.58
C TYR A 261 -17.72 -28.95 3.36
N ALA A 262 -18.26 -28.69 2.16
CA ALA A 262 -19.63 -29.08 1.83
C ALA A 262 -19.83 -30.60 1.84
N GLY A 263 -18.83 -31.33 1.35
CA GLY A 263 -18.80 -32.80 1.43
C GLY A 263 -18.83 -33.30 2.87
N ALA A 264 -18.01 -32.73 3.76
CA ALA A 264 -17.99 -33.09 5.16
C ALA A 264 -19.33 -32.81 5.86
N VAL A 265 -19.84 -31.57 5.74
CA VAL A 265 -21.14 -31.19 6.35
C VAL A 265 -22.27 -32.11 5.88
N SER A 266 -22.31 -32.46 4.60
CA SER A 266 -23.29 -33.37 4.05
C SER A 266 -23.10 -34.83 4.55
N TRP A 267 -21.86 -35.31 4.53
CA TRP A 267 -21.52 -36.71 4.87
C TRP A 267 -21.87 -37.10 6.31
N ALA A 268 -21.72 -36.18 7.25
CA ALA A 268 -22.10 -36.38 8.64
C ALA A 268 -23.60 -36.66 8.84
N GLN A 269 -24.43 -36.37 7.84
CA GLN A 269 -25.86 -36.67 7.84
C GLN A 269 -26.16 -38.11 7.34
N ASN A 270 -25.18 -38.79 6.78
CA ASN A 270 -25.35 -40.15 6.27
C ASN A 270 -25.23 -41.16 7.42
N CYS A 271 -26.29 -41.87 7.74
CA CYS A 271 -26.29 -42.91 8.78
C CYS A 271 -25.36 -44.11 8.46
N ASP A 272 -25.12 -44.40 7.20
CA ASP A 272 -24.23 -45.49 6.78
C ASP A 272 -22.75 -45.11 6.92
N ALA A 273 -22.45 -43.86 7.07
CA ALA A 273 -21.10 -43.37 7.23
C ALA A 273 -20.45 -43.85 8.54
N SER A 274 -21.21 -44.03 9.61
CA SER A 274 -20.73 -44.46 10.93
C SER A 274 -19.59 -43.57 11.46
N VAL A 275 -19.61 -42.25 11.17
CA VAL A 275 -18.63 -41.27 11.59
C VAL A 275 -19.33 -40.00 12.07
N SER A 276 -18.68 -39.26 12.95
CA SER A 276 -19.08 -37.94 13.37
C SER A 276 -17.93 -37.20 14.02
N TYR A 277 -17.95 -35.90 13.91
CA TYR A 277 -17.02 -34.93 14.50
C TYR A 277 -17.80 -33.76 15.06
N HIS A 278 -17.17 -33.02 15.95
CA HIS A 278 -17.88 -31.95 16.65
C HIS A 278 -17.95 -30.68 15.81
N TYR A 279 -16.89 -30.39 15.07
CA TYR A 279 -16.75 -29.18 14.29
C TYR A 279 -16.12 -29.41 12.93
N VAL A 280 -16.49 -28.56 11.95
CA VAL A 280 -15.84 -28.45 10.64
C VAL A 280 -15.47 -27.00 10.38
N VAL A 281 -14.27 -26.75 9.89
CA VAL A 281 -13.76 -25.42 9.55
C VAL A 281 -13.61 -25.29 8.04
N ARG A 282 -14.26 -24.25 7.47
CA ARG A 282 -14.22 -23.95 6.04
C ARG A 282 -12.92 -23.21 5.70
N ARG A 283 -12.27 -23.61 4.61
CA ARG A 283 -10.96 -23.06 4.20
C ARG A 283 -11.05 -21.60 3.74
N SER A 284 -12.07 -21.23 2.98
CA SER A 284 -12.14 -19.94 2.30
C SER A 284 -12.24 -18.73 3.23
N ASP A 285 -12.82 -18.90 4.44
CA ASP A 285 -13.11 -17.79 5.35
C ASP A 285 -13.13 -18.19 6.83
N GLY A 286 -12.79 -19.46 7.15
CA GLY A 286 -12.75 -19.93 8.53
C GLY A 286 -14.13 -20.16 9.16
N GLN A 287 -15.22 -20.22 8.40
CA GLN A 287 -16.54 -20.50 8.98
C GLN A 287 -16.52 -21.82 9.73
N ILE A 288 -16.99 -21.80 10.98
CA ILE A 288 -17.07 -22.97 11.84
C ILE A 288 -18.50 -23.51 11.84
N THR A 289 -18.63 -24.79 11.53
CA THR A 289 -19.89 -25.52 11.66
C THR A 289 -19.83 -26.50 12.83
N GLN A 290 -20.68 -26.36 13.82
CA GLN A 290 -20.85 -27.38 14.84
C GLN A 290 -21.80 -28.48 14.35
N MET A 291 -21.28 -29.69 14.30
CA MET A 291 -21.99 -30.89 13.79
C MET A 291 -22.55 -31.74 14.91
N LEU A 292 -21.94 -31.72 16.09
CA LEU A 292 -22.30 -32.54 17.23
C LEU A 292 -22.07 -31.75 18.54
N CYS A 293 -22.95 -32.00 19.55
CA CYS A 293 -22.71 -31.47 20.88
C CYS A 293 -21.44 -32.06 21.49
N GLU A 294 -20.62 -31.25 22.16
CA GLU A 294 -19.40 -31.74 22.84
C GLU A 294 -19.69 -32.78 23.91
N ALA A 295 -20.88 -32.71 24.52
CA ALA A 295 -21.33 -33.68 25.50
C ALA A 295 -21.54 -35.10 24.95
N ASP A 296 -21.72 -35.21 23.63
CA ASP A 296 -21.86 -36.50 22.94
C ASP A 296 -20.51 -37.02 22.48
N LYS A 297 -20.41 -38.33 22.25
CA LYS A 297 -19.22 -38.98 21.77
C LYS A 297 -19.24 -39.03 20.22
N GLY A 298 -18.44 -38.18 19.57
CA GLY A 298 -18.16 -38.29 18.14
C GLY A 298 -17.39 -39.57 17.81
N TRP A 299 -17.48 -40.01 16.57
CA TRP A 299 -16.77 -41.21 16.06
C TRP A 299 -15.74 -40.76 15.00
N HIS A 300 -14.57 -40.27 15.44
CA HIS A 300 -13.56 -39.64 14.59
C HIS A 300 -12.11 -40.15 14.84
N VAL A 301 -11.82 -40.75 16.00
CA VAL A 301 -10.46 -41.19 16.38
C VAL A 301 -10.46 -42.53 17.07
N GLY A 302 -11.37 -43.42 16.68
CA GLY A 302 -11.42 -44.86 17.11
C GLY A 302 -11.58 -45.05 18.59
N SER A 303 -10.67 -45.75 19.23
CA SER A 303 -10.71 -46.05 20.69
C SER A 303 -10.64 -44.77 21.57
N GLU A 304 -10.15 -43.67 21.02
CA GLU A 304 -9.91 -42.45 21.77
C GLU A 304 -11.10 -41.47 21.70
N ASN A 305 -12.18 -41.86 21.01
CA ASN A 305 -13.41 -41.07 20.89
C ASN A 305 -14.04 -40.65 22.26
N PRO A 306 -14.01 -41.49 23.34
CA PRO A 306 -14.76 -41.15 24.56
C PRO A 306 -14.34 -39.84 25.23
N TYR A 307 -13.08 -39.40 25.10
CA TYR A 307 -12.57 -38.24 25.82
C TYR A 307 -12.13 -37.08 24.87
N THR A 308 -12.37 -37.21 23.58
CA THR A 308 -11.91 -36.24 22.57
C THR A 308 -13.02 -35.38 21.96
N ILE A 309 -12.69 -34.14 21.59
CA ILE A 309 -13.47 -33.31 20.69
C ILE A 309 -12.74 -33.30 19.34
N GLY A 310 -13.41 -33.68 18.26
CA GLY A 310 -12.84 -33.69 16.92
C GLY A 310 -13.19 -32.42 16.13
N ILE A 311 -12.19 -31.81 15.52
CA ILE A 311 -12.31 -30.62 14.64
C ILE A 311 -11.73 -30.99 13.27
N GLU A 312 -12.59 -31.04 12.28
CA GLU A 312 -12.24 -31.29 10.89
C GLU A 312 -11.91 -29.98 10.16
N HIS A 313 -10.85 -29.98 9.37
CA HIS A 313 -10.47 -28.86 8.53
C HIS A 313 -10.63 -29.25 7.06
N GLU A 314 -11.29 -28.41 6.30
CA GLU A 314 -11.46 -28.61 4.85
C GLU A 314 -10.13 -28.77 4.14
N GLY A 315 -10.05 -29.70 3.18
CA GLY A 315 -8.94 -29.84 2.24
C GLY A 315 -8.17 -31.13 2.38
N TYR A 316 -6.89 -31.12 1.98
CA TYR A 316 -6.06 -32.30 1.79
C TYR A 316 -4.72 -32.16 2.49
N VAL A 317 -4.25 -33.19 3.16
CA VAL A 317 -2.97 -33.20 3.92
C VAL A 317 -1.74 -33.08 3.02
N THR A 318 -1.86 -33.36 1.73
CA THR A 318 -0.77 -33.30 0.73
C THR A 318 -0.68 -31.95 0.04
N ASP A 319 -1.65 -31.05 0.25
CA ASP A 319 -1.66 -29.70 -0.28
C ASP A 319 -0.92 -28.75 0.67
N SER A 320 0.24 -28.23 0.25
CA SER A 320 1.06 -27.29 1.03
C SER A 320 0.35 -25.97 1.34
N ASP A 321 -0.60 -25.57 0.50
CA ASP A 321 -1.33 -24.31 0.61
C ASP A 321 -2.73 -24.50 1.22
N ASN A 322 -3.00 -25.67 1.81
CA ASN A 322 -4.31 -26.01 2.33
C ASN A 322 -4.76 -25.13 3.49
N TYR A 323 -3.86 -24.85 4.45
CA TYR A 323 -4.21 -24.23 5.72
C TYR A 323 -4.10 -22.70 5.64
N THR A 324 -5.24 -22.06 5.38
CA THR A 324 -5.30 -20.60 5.28
C THR A 324 -5.23 -19.92 6.63
N GLU A 325 -4.85 -18.64 6.63
CA GLU A 325 -4.87 -17.79 7.82
C GLU A 325 -6.27 -17.77 8.48
N ALA A 326 -7.32 -17.70 7.68
CA ALA A 326 -8.70 -17.74 8.17
C ALA A 326 -9.02 -19.03 8.93
N MET A 327 -8.54 -20.18 8.45
CA MET A 327 -8.69 -21.45 9.14
C MET A 327 -7.93 -21.50 10.47
N TYR A 328 -6.68 -21.04 10.49
CA TYR A 328 -5.89 -21.01 11.72
C TYR A 328 -6.52 -20.11 12.76
N GLN A 329 -6.95 -18.91 12.40
CA GLN A 329 -7.58 -17.96 13.31
C GLN A 329 -8.90 -18.50 13.86
N ALA A 330 -9.74 -19.07 13.00
CA ALA A 330 -11.03 -19.64 13.40
C ALA A 330 -10.85 -20.88 14.30
N SER A 331 -9.99 -21.82 13.89
CA SER A 331 -9.68 -23.02 14.67
C SER A 331 -9.07 -22.67 16.04
N ALA A 332 -8.14 -21.71 16.08
CA ALA A 332 -7.54 -21.26 17.32
C ALA A 332 -8.57 -20.59 18.24
N ALA A 333 -9.49 -19.80 17.68
CA ALA A 333 -10.58 -19.19 18.46
C ALA A 333 -11.50 -20.26 19.07
N LEU A 334 -11.88 -21.27 18.29
CA LEU A 334 -12.68 -22.41 18.74
C LEU A 334 -11.95 -23.19 19.86
N VAL A 335 -10.69 -23.54 19.65
CA VAL A 335 -9.94 -24.34 20.64
C VAL A 335 -9.70 -23.52 21.91
N ARG A 336 -9.48 -22.19 21.82
CA ARG A 336 -9.41 -21.34 23.03
C ARG A 336 -10.72 -21.37 23.83
N ASP A 337 -11.87 -21.33 23.17
CA ASP A 337 -13.17 -21.44 23.82
C ASP A 337 -13.34 -22.81 24.53
N ILE A 338 -12.98 -23.89 23.85
CA ILE A 338 -12.97 -25.25 24.43
C ILE A 338 -12.06 -25.32 25.68
N THR A 339 -10.89 -24.68 25.65
CA THR A 339 -10.00 -24.65 26.84
C THR A 339 -10.60 -23.86 28.00
N GLN A 340 -11.52 -22.94 27.74
CA GLN A 340 -12.22 -22.15 28.78
C GLN A 340 -13.52 -22.81 29.27
N SER A 341 -14.00 -23.86 28.63
CA SER A 341 -15.26 -24.55 28.93
C SER A 341 -15.22 -25.42 30.17
N GLY A 342 -14.16 -25.42 30.95
CA GLY A 342 -14.05 -26.16 32.19
C GLY A 342 -13.70 -27.66 32.06
N TYR A 343 -13.26 -28.10 30.87
CA TYR A 343 -12.79 -29.48 30.65
C TYR A 343 -11.39 -29.75 31.22
N GLY A 344 -10.69 -28.74 31.70
CA GLY A 344 -9.33 -28.87 32.22
C GLY A 344 -8.28 -29.09 31.13
N ILE A 345 -8.57 -28.69 29.92
CA ILE A 345 -7.61 -28.69 28.81
C ILE A 345 -6.89 -27.36 28.82
N ASP A 346 -5.58 -27.35 28.99
CA ASP A 346 -4.75 -26.15 28.91
C ASP A 346 -4.22 -25.95 27.51
N ALA A 347 -4.27 -24.72 27.02
CA ALA A 347 -3.79 -24.34 25.71
C ALA A 347 -2.27 -24.54 25.52
N ILE A 348 -1.49 -24.53 26.59
CA ILE A 348 -0.05 -24.82 26.53
C ILE A 348 0.23 -26.30 26.24
N ARG A 349 -0.74 -27.19 26.43
CA ARG A 349 -0.64 -28.61 26.14
C ARG A 349 -0.97 -28.94 24.68
N THR A 350 -0.47 -28.12 23.77
CA THR A 350 -0.60 -28.30 22.31
C THR A 350 0.63 -29.01 21.76
N ALA A 351 0.49 -29.74 20.68
CA ALA A 351 1.58 -30.43 19.98
C ALA A 351 2.51 -29.41 19.25
N TYR A 352 3.24 -28.60 20.00
CA TYR A 352 4.09 -27.49 19.49
C TYR A 352 5.49 -27.93 19.04
N PHE A 353 5.77 -29.22 19.10
CA PHE A 353 7.10 -29.75 18.86
C PHE A 353 7.52 -29.63 17.39
N PRO A 354 8.79 -29.28 17.09
CA PRO A 354 9.26 -29.18 15.71
C PRO A 354 9.12 -30.46 14.88
N TRP A 355 9.06 -31.62 15.54
CA TRP A 355 8.84 -32.93 14.91
C TRP A 355 7.35 -33.29 14.73
N ALA A 356 6.42 -32.59 15.37
CA ALA A 356 5.00 -32.94 15.38
C ALA A 356 4.37 -33.02 13.97
N PRO A 357 4.72 -32.16 13.01
CA PRO A 357 4.11 -32.20 11.67
C PRO A 357 4.39 -33.52 10.92
N THR A 358 5.55 -34.11 11.12
CA THR A 358 6.03 -35.26 10.32
C THR A 358 5.93 -36.60 11.04
N THR A 359 5.47 -36.61 12.30
CA THR A 359 5.46 -37.82 13.08
C THR A 359 4.09 -38.47 13.17
N ASN A 360 4.00 -39.73 12.78
CA ASN A 360 2.86 -40.61 12.99
C ASN A 360 3.22 -41.66 14.07
N TYR A 361 2.49 -41.67 15.15
CA TYR A 361 2.85 -42.50 16.31
C TYR A 361 2.44 -43.95 16.26
N ASN A 362 1.64 -44.40 15.35
CA ASN A 362 1.33 -45.80 15.02
C ASN A 362 1.52 -46.80 16.17
N GLY A 363 0.99 -46.54 17.36
CA GLY A 363 1.04 -47.50 18.48
C GLY A 363 2.29 -47.45 19.33
N THR A 364 3.27 -46.60 19.06
CA THR A 364 4.36 -46.29 19.95
C THR A 364 4.01 -45.04 20.78
N SER A 365 4.79 -44.64 21.75
CA SER A 365 4.48 -43.53 22.64
C SER A 365 3.88 -42.34 21.92
N THR A 366 2.63 -42.02 22.21
CA THR A 366 2.09 -40.66 21.92
C THR A 366 2.93 -39.60 22.62
N PRO A 367 2.77 -38.34 22.28
CA PRO A 367 3.15 -37.23 23.16
C PRO A 367 2.41 -37.32 24.51
N GLY A 368 2.36 -38.49 25.11
CA GLY A 368 1.87 -38.81 26.41
C GLY A 368 0.54 -38.20 26.81
N SER A 369 0.22 -38.30 28.06
CA SER A 369 -0.90 -37.60 28.71
C SER A 369 -0.64 -36.06 28.78
N CYS A 370 0.54 -35.60 28.47
CA CYS A 370 0.93 -34.19 28.52
C CYS A 370 0.35 -33.39 27.36
N VAL A 371 0.23 -33.95 26.17
CA VAL A 371 -0.30 -33.24 24.99
C VAL A 371 -1.80 -33.50 24.86
N ARG A 372 -2.59 -32.49 24.95
CA ARG A 372 -4.06 -32.51 24.95
C ARG A 372 -4.69 -31.97 23.67
N ILE A 373 -4.01 -31.05 22.99
CA ILE A 373 -4.43 -30.49 21.71
C ILE A 373 -3.45 -31.01 20.67
N LYS A 374 -3.91 -31.94 19.83
CA LYS A 374 -3.03 -32.71 18.93
C LYS A 374 -3.76 -33.22 17.69
N GLY A 375 -2.99 -33.61 16.66
CA GLY A 375 -3.53 -34.21 15.44
C GLY A 375 -3.96 -35.66 15.62
N HIS A 376 -4.77 -36.16 14.71
CA HIS A 376 -5.17 -37.55 14.66
C HIS A 376 -3.93 -38.46 14.66
N GLN A 377 -2.91 -38.12 13.89
CA GLN A 377 -1.64 -38.86 13.80
C GLN A 377 -0.93 -39.07 15.14
N HIS A 378 -1.22 -38.28 16.16
CA HIS A 378 -0.56 -38.29 17.46
C HIS A 378 -1.26 -39.19 18.50
N PHE A 379 -2.33 -39.84 18.13
CA PHE A 379 -2.98 -40.84 19.02
C PHE A 379 -2.41 -42.26 18.84
N PRO A 380 -2.45 -43.11 19.87
CA PRO A 380 -1.92 -44.49 19.75
C PRO A 380 -2.78 -45.33 18.79
N ASN A 381 -2.11 -46.26 18.10
CA ASN A 381 -2.74 -47.24 17.22
C ASN A 381 -3.50 -46.65 16.02
N GLN A 382 -3.13 -45.43 15.61
CA GLN A 382 -3.70 -44.77 14.43
C GLN A 382 -2.90 -45.06 13.18
N THR A 383 -3.60 -45.13 12.04
CA THR A 383 -2.99 -45.24 10.71
C THR A 383 -3.13 -43.98 9.87
N HIS A 384 -3.94 -43.05 10.35
CA HIS A 384 -4.15 -41.75 9.71
C HIS A 384 -3.02 -40.77 10.02
N ILE A 385 -2.72 -39.90 9.07
CA ILE A 385 -1.60 -38.95 9.14
C ILE A 385 -2.07 -37.51 9.30
N ASP A 386 -3.39 -37.26 9.37
CA ASP A 386 -3.95 -35.92 9.47
C ASP A 386 -3.66 -35.25 10.83
N PRO A 387 -3.48 -33.93 10.88
CA PRO A 387 -3.58 -32.97 9.79
C PRO A 387 -2.36 -32.92 8.83
N GLY A 388 -1.34 -33.76 8.99
CA GLY A 388 -0.21 -33.89 8.10
C GLY A 388 0.92 -32.89 8.36
N GLU A 389 1.91 -32.93 7.45
CA GLU A 389 3.15 -32.15 7.59
C GLU A 389 3.01 -30.65 7.36
N PHE A 390 1.95 -30.22 6.66
CA PHE A 390 1.72 -28.81 6.34
C PHE A 390 0.91 -28.07 7.42
N TRP A 391 0.45 -28.73 8.47
CA TRP A 391 -0.14 -28.05 9.63
C TRP A 391 0.97 -27.48 10.52
N ASP A 392 1.02 -26.14 10.61
CA ASP A 392 2.00 -25.44 11.45
C ASP A 392 1.57 -25.45 12.92
N TRP A 393 2.07 -26.44 13.66
CA TRP A 393 1.81 -26.60 15.10
C TRP A 393 2.39 -25.45 15.94
N ASP A 394 3.52 -24.89 15.57
CA ASP A 394 4.15 -23.75 16.27
C ASP A 394 3.31 -22.48 16.11
N TYR A 395 2.87 -22.21 14.87
CA TYR A 395 1.97 -21.10 14.61
C TYR A 395 0.64 -21.26 15.35
N PHE A 396 0.04 -22.45 15.30
CA PHE A 396 -1.20 -22.75 15.98
C PHE A 396 -1.06 -22.60 17.50
N PHE A 397 0.03 -23.08 18.11
CA PHE A 397 0.34 -22.90 19.52
C PHE A 397 0.41 -21.42 19.92
N LYS A 398 1.05 -20.59 19.11
CA LYS A 398 1.14 -19.13 19.32
C LYS A 398 -0.24 -18.48 19.32
N LEU A 399 -1.10 -18.88 18.37
CA LEU A 399 -2.47 -18.40 18.30
C LEU A 399 -3.33 -18.84 19.49
N LEU A 400 -3.11 -20.03 20.02
CA LEU A 400 -3.82 -20.52 21.21
C LEU A 400 -3.42 -19.78 22.48
N ASN A 401 -2.21 -19.26 22.54
CA ASN A 401 -1.64 -18.65 23.74
C ASN A 401 -1.25 -17.17 23.56
N PRO A 402 -2.15 -16.29 23.05
CA PRO A 402 -1.80 -14.90 22.69
C PRO A 402 -1.49 -14.02 23.91
N ASN A 403 -1.95 -14.39 25.08
CA ASN A 403 -1.93 -13.56 26.29
C ASN A 403 -0.87 -13.99 27.31
N THR A 404 0.14 -14.77 26.92
CA THR A 404 1.24 -15.13 27.82
C THR A 404 1.98 -13.86 28.25
N PRO A 405 2.11 -13.58 29.55
CA PRO A 405 2.82 -12.39 30.01
C PRO A 405 4.28 -12.39 29.59
N VAL A 406 4.77 -11.22 29.14
CA VAL A 406 6.17 -11.03 28.77
C VAL A 406 6.92 -10.34 29.92
N THR A 407 7.98 -10.96 30.40
CA THR A 407 8.92 -10.35 31.33
C THR A 407 9.90 -9.48 30.56
N ASN A 408 9.87 -8.15 30.77
CA ASN A 408 10.74 -7.21 30.06
C ASN A 408 12.01 -6.92 30.86
N LEU A 409 13.18 -7.15 30.27
CA LEU A 409 14.50 -6.86 30.80
C LEU A 409 15.11 -5.69 30.02
N THR A 410 15.22 -4.53 30.67
CA THR A 410 15.66 -3.26 30.06
C THR A 410 17.09 -2.85 30.47
N ALA A 411 17.74 -3.63 31.32
CA ALA A 411 19.12 -3.38 31.69
C ALA A 411 20.08 -3.73 30.55
N SER A 412 21.16 -3.00 30.42
CA SER A 412 22.19 -3.23 29.41
C SER A 412 23.01 -4.50 29.61
N VAL A 413 23.01 -5.05 30.81
CA VAL A 413 23.70 -6.29 31.21
C VAL A 413 22.87 -6.99 32.29
N GLY A 414 22.95 -8.31 32.36
CA GLY A 414 22.29 -9.05 33.43
C GLY A 414 22.51 -10.55 33.34
N ASN A 415 21.91 -11.27 34.31
CA ASN A 415 21.84 -12.73 34.32
C ASN A 415 20.38 -13.16 34.23
N LEU A 416 20.15 -14.26 33.55
CA LEU A 416 18.84 -14.84 33.35
C LEU A 416 18.88 -16.35 33.60
N TYR A 417 17.84 -16.82 34.21
CA TYR A 417 17.65 -18.25 34.54
C TYR A 417 16.23 -18.66 34.12
N ASP A 418 16.04 -19.98 33.97
CA ASP A 418 14.71 -20.54 33.93
C ASP A 418 13.95 -20.33 35.26
N THR A 419 12.75 -20.87 35.37
CA THR A 419 11.90 -20.74 36.57
C THR A 419 12.46 -21.43 37.80
N GLY A 420 13.33 -22.45 37.63
CA GLY A 420 14.06 -23.09 38.71
C GLY A 420 15.16 -22.24 39.32
N GLY A 421 15.56 -21.15 38.67
CA GLY A 421 16.61 -20.24 39.08
C GLY A 421 18.02 -20.88 38.98
N GLN A 422 18.96 -20.43 39.82
CA GLN A 422 20.35 -20.80 39.68
C GLN A 422 20.68 -22.27 40.06
N VAL A 423 19.85 -22.92 40.86
CA VAL A 423 20.18 -24.22 41.46
C VAL A 423 18.99 -25.21 41.48
N GLY A 424 17.80 -24.80 41.08
CA GLY A 424 16.60 -25.61 40.97
C GLY A 424 16.42 -26.23 39.60
N VAL A 425 15.32 -26.96 39.43
CA VAL A 425 14.83 -27.44 38.14
C VAL A 425 13.67 -26.53 37.70
N TYR A 426 13.47 -26.36 36.40
CA TYR A 426 12.31 -25.63 35.90
C TYR A 426 11.00 -26.38 36.19
N GLY A 427 9.88 -25.70 36.07
CA GLY A 427 8.56 -26.30 36.28
C GLY A 427 8.02 -27.04 35.08
N ASN A 428 7.04 -27.93 35.32
CA ASN A 428 6.27 -28.57 34.25
C ASN A 428 5.11 -27.66 33.80
N ASP A 429 4.62 -27.87 32.58
CA ASP A 429 3.51 -27.11 31.98
C ASP A 429 3.80 -25.59 31.97
N GLU A 430 5.02 -25.20 31.59
CA GLU A 430 5.40 -23.80 31.55
C GLU A 430 5.42 -23.26 30.13
N ARG A 431 4.97 -22.04 30.02
CA ARG A 431 5.29 -21.13 28.89
C ARG A 431 5.75 -19.80 29.45
N THR A 432 7.01 -19.48 29.31
CA THR A 432 7.56 -18.21 29.77
C THR A 432 8.07 -17.41 28.61
N LEU A 433 7.81 -16.10 28.61
CA LEU A 433 8.30 -15.14 27.62
C LEU A 433 9.19 -14.13 28.33
N THR A 434 10.45 -14.00 27.88
CA THR A 434 11.38 -13.02 28.41
C THR A 434 11.95 -12.19 27.27
N LEU A 435 11.62 -10.90 27.25
CA LEU A 435 12.13 -9.94 26.28
C LEU A 435 13.29 -9.16 26.87
N ILE A 436 14.48 -9.31 26.25
CA ILE A 436 15.65 -8.50 26.55
C ILE A 436 15.68 -7.36 25.53
N GLN A 437 15.36 -6.13 25.97
CA GLN A 437 15.28 -4.95 25.13
C GLN A 437 15.76 -3.71 25.87
N PRO A 438 17.08 -3.55 26.05
CA PRO A 438 17.65 -2.35 26.64
C PRO A 438 17.36 -1.13 25.76
N ALA A 439 17.10 0.01 26.40
CA ALA A 439 16.82 1.24 25.66
C ALA A 439 18.00 1.61 24.75
N ASN A 440 17.70 1.90 23.49
CA ASN A 440 18.67 2.25 22.45
C ASN A 440 19.77 1.18 22.21
N ALA A 441 19.48 -0.08 22.50
CA ALA A 441 20.41 -1.14 22.15
C ALA A 441 20.45 -1.34 20.63
N GLY A 442 21.62 -1.34 20.04
CA GLY A 442 21.81 -1.74 18.64
C GLY A 442 22.03 -3.23 18.48
N SER A 443 22.54 -3.88 19.54
CA SER A 443 22.62 -5.33 19.60
C SER A 443 22.42 -5.82 21.03
N VAL A 444 21.91 -7.04 21.15
CA VAL A 444 21.86 -7.78 22.43
C VAL A 444 22.52 -9.13 22.20
N SER A 445 23.50 -9.44 23.05
CA SER A 445 24.19 -10.72 23.01
C SER A 445 23.91 -11.48 24.29
N ILE A 446 23.34 -12.69 24.20
CA ILE A 446 23.12 -13.59 25.34
C ILE A 446 24.01 -14.79 25.22
N ASN A 447 24.66 -15.19 26.33
CA ASN A 447 25.53 -16.36 26.41
C ASN A 447 24.99 -17.35 27.44
N PHE A 448 24.76 -18.56 27.04
CA PHE A 448 24.28 -19.65 27.89
C PHE A 448 25.46 -20.40 28.51
N SER A 449 25.61 -20.31 29.82
CA SER A 449 26.64 -20.99 30.59
C SER A 449 26.22 -22.40 31.03
N GLN A 450 24.90 -22.65 31.06
CA GLN A 450 24.32 -23.94 31.38
C GLN A 450 23.08 -24.13 30.48
N PHE A 451 22.84 -25.34 29.97
CA PHE A 451 21.63 -25.72 29.24
C PHE A 451 21.42 -27.22 29.36
N ASP A 452 20.29 -27.60 29.97
CA ASP A 452 19.88 -29.01 30.16
C ASP A 452 18.35 -29.06 30.37
N VAL A 453 17.61 -29.26 29.30
CA VAL A 453 16.15 -29.40 29.30
C VAL A 453 15.77 -30.80 28.81
N GLU A 454 14.51 -31.25 29.00
CA GLU A 454 14.08 -32.56 28.50
C GLU A 454 14.20 -32.64 27.00
N GLU A 455 14.94 -33.62 26.51
CA GLU A 455 15.23 -33.78 25.08
C GLU A 455 13.96 -34.10 24.29
N ASN A 456 13.69 -33.38 23.21
CA ASN A 456 12.55 -33.51 22.30
C ASN A 456 11.16 -33.16 22.88
N TRP A 457 11.06 -32.74 24.13
CA TRP A 457 9.81 -32.37 24.78
C TRP A 457 9.79 -30.92 25.23
N ASP A 458 10.87 -30.48 25.85
CA ASP A 458 11.02 -29.11 26.34
C ASP A 458 11.92 -28.32 25.40
N TYR A 459 11.55 -27.08 25.09
CA TYR A 459 12.24 -26.27 24.10
C TYR A 459 12.41 -24.82 24.57
N LEU A 460 13.59 -24.27 24.28
CA LEU A 460 13.87 -22.84 24.30
C LEU A 460 13.88 -22.32 22.86
N TYR A 461 12.96 -21.44 22.52
CA TYR A 461 12.93 -20.71 21.26
C TYR A 461 13.52 -19.33 21.46
N ILE A 462 14.34 -18.84 20.53
CA ILE A 462 14.94 -17.51 20.57
C ILE A 462 14.59 -16.77 19.29
N TYR A 463 13.97 -15.58 19.44
CA TYR A 463 13.52 -14.75 18.31
C TYR A 463 14.30 -13.45 18.25
N GLU A 464 14.62 -13.00 17.05
CA GLU A 464 15.24 -11.70 16.78
C GLU A 464 14.16 -10.63 16.72
N GLY A 465 13.86 -10.00 17.85
CA GLY A 465 12.82 -8.99 17.96
C GLY A 465 12.02 -9.11 19.23
N ALA A 466 10.86 -8.43 19.28
CA ALA A 466 10.07 -8.25 20.50
C ALA A 466 8.88 -9.22 20.63
N THR A 467 8.59 -10.03 19.63
CA THR A 467 7.39 -10.88 19.60
C THR A 467 7.73 -12.31 19.18
N VAL A 468 6.87 -13.27 19.51
CA VAL A 468 7.00 -14.66 19.06
C VAL A 468 6.77 -14.83 17.54
N PHE A 469 6.36 -13.77 16.86
CA PHE A 469 6.23 -13.71 15.39
C PHE A 469 7.43 -13.02 14.72
N SER A 470 8.40 -12.54 15.52
CA SER A 470 9.68 -12.08 14.99
C SER A 470 10.48 -13.24 14.40
N PRO A 471 11.49 -12.99 13.55
CA PRO A 471 12.32 -14.04 12.98
C PRO A 471 12.87 -14.99 14.05
N LEU A 472 12.70 -16.29 13.83
CA LEU A 472 13.22 -17.32 14.74
C LEU A 472 14.73 -17.51 14.48
N ILE A 473 15.56 -17.25 15.48
CA ILE A 473 17.00 -17.55 15.42
C ILE A 473 17.24 -19.05 15.57
N GLY A 474 16.50 -19.70 16.49
CA GLY A 474 16.61 -21.14 16.68
C GLY A 474 15.74 -21.65 17.82
N TYR A 475 15.61 -23.00 17.88
CA TYR A 475 15.01 -23.71 18.98
C TYR A 475 15.99 -24.77 19.54
N TYR A 476 16.00 -24.96 20.83
CA TYR A 476 17.01 -25.74 21.55
C TYR A 476 16.36 -26.69 22.54
N THR A 477 16.86 -27.92 22.60
CA THR A 477 16.34 -28.99 23.46
C THR A 477 17.49 -29.89 23.97
N GLY A 478 17.26 -30.75 24.96
CA GLY A 478 18.27 -31.61 25.57
C GLY A 478 19.41 -30.81 26.19
N THR A 479 20.64 -31.25 25.91
CA THR A 479 21.86 -30.54 26.30
C THR A 479 22.49 -29.73 25.17
N ASN A 480 21.74 -29.54 24.07
CA ASN A 480 22.19 -28.77 22.91
C ASN A 480 22.04 -27.27 23.20
N SER A 481 23.05 -26.69 23.84
CA SER A 481 23.05 -25.28 24.26
C SER A 481 23.01 -24.32 23.08
N PRO A 482 22.26 -23.20 23.16
CA PRO A 482 22.36 -22.11 22.18
C PRO A 482 23.76 -21.49 22.08
N GLY A 483 24.61 -21.63 23.14
CA GLY A 483 25.88 -20.97 23.21
C GLY A 483 25.75 -19.44 23.33
N THR A 484 26.38 -18.69 22.42
CA THR A 484 26.23 -17.24 22.35
C THR A 484 25.31 -16.90 21.15
N VAL A 485 24.22 -16.19 21.43
CA VAL A 485 23.29 -15.70 20.44
C VAL A 485 23.28 -14.18 20.48
N THR A 486 23.38 -13.55 19.31
CA THR A 486 23.43 -12.08 19.19
C THR A 486 22.35 -11.61 18.24
N SER A 487 21.54 -10.65 18.69
CA SER A 487 20.58 -9.91 17.86
C SER A 487 21.19 -8.65 17.33
N THR A 488 20.89 -8.31 16.10
CA THR A 488 21.27 -7.06 15.42
C THR A 488 20.19 -5.98 15.51
N THR A 489 18.99 -6.36 15.99
CA THR A 489 17.83 -5.44 16.15
C THR A 489 17.77 -4.77 17.53
N GLY A 490 18.71 -5.06 18.42
CA GLY A 490 18.72 -4.54 19.80
C GLY A 490 17.70 -5.18 20.72
N SER A 491 17.03 -6.26 20.30
CA SER A 491 16.09 -7.03 21.10
C SER A 491 16.18 -8.52 20.84
N LEU A 492 16.02 -9.33 21.90
CA LEU A 492 15.87 -10.78 21.84
C LEU A 492 14.67 -11.20 22.69
N LEU A 493 13.77 -11.99 22.13
CA LEU A 493 12.72 -12.66 22.87
C LEU A 493 13.09 -14.12 23.08
N LEU A 494 13.06 -14.58 24.31
CA LEU A 494 13.20 -15.98 24.70
C LEU A 494 11.82 -16.52 25.06
N GLU A 495 11.43 -17.64 24.47
CA GLU A 495 10.22 -18.39 24.78
C GLU A 495 10.63 -19.79 25.25
N PHE A 496 10.39 -20.10 26.52
CA PHE A 496 10.59 -21.45 27.03
C PHE A 496 9.25 -22.15 27.16
N ARG A 497 9.18 -23.39 26.69
CA ARG A 497 8.02 -24.26 26.75
C ARG A 497 8.43 -25.59 27.35
N SER A 498 7.75 -26.04 28.42
CA SER A 498 7.91 -27.37 28.99
C SER A 498 6.61 -28.16 28.96
N ASP A 499 6.72 -29.48 28.85
CA ASP A 499 5.59 -30.38 28.94
C ASP A 499 5.20 -30.69 30.41
N CYS A 500 4.34 -31.69 30.65
CA CYS A 500 3.80 -31.96 31.99
C CYS A 500 4.66 -32.90 32.86
N SER A 501 5.84 -33.28 32.43
CA SER A 501 6.69 -34.22 33.16
C SER A 501 8.18 -33.95 32.93
N THR A 502 9.04 -34.50 33.74
CA THR A 502 10.49 -34.55 33.54
C THR A 502 11.16 -33.18 33.44
N SER A 503 11.34 -32.51 34.57
CA SER A 503 12.09 -31.24 34.64
C SER A 503 13.58 -31.51 34.90
N ASN A 504 14.46 -30.95 34.07
CA ASN A 504 15.93 -31.03 34.20
C ASN A 504 16.52 -29.80 34.92
N ALA A 505 17.85 -29.67 34.93
CA ALA A 505 18.56 -28.58 35.59
C ALA A 505 18.37 -27.21 34.92
N GLY A 506 17.73 -27.17 33.75
CA GLY A 506 17.38 -25.95 33.04
C GLY A 506 18.57 -25.19 32.48
N TRP A 507 18.44 -23.85 32.43
CA TRP A 507 19.44 -23.02 31.77
C TRP A 507 19.80 -21.76 32.59
N ALA A 508 21.05 -21.36 32.44
CA ALA A 508 21.57 -20.12 32.98
C ALA A 508 22.30 -19.35 31.88
N ALA A 509 22.01 -18.08 31.79
CA ALA A 509 22.57 -17.21 30.76
C ALA A 509 22.93 -15.84 31.33
N SER A 510 23.80 -15.13 30.62
CA SER A 510 24.11 -13.71 30.87
C SER A 510 23.99 -12.94 29.55
N TRP A 511 23.52 -11.70 29.62
CA TRP A 511 23.43 -10.86 28.43
C TRP A 511 24.20 -9.56 28.61
N THR A 512 24.62 -9.02 27.47
CA THR A 512 25.17 -7.68 27.33
C THR A 512 24.52 -7.02 26.12
N SER A 513 24.39 -5.70 26.12
CA SER A 513 23.98 -4.94 24.96
C SER A 513 25.00 -3.90 24.58
N THR A 514 25.07 -3.60 23.29
CA THR A 514 25.80 -2.44 22.78
C THR A 514 24.78 -1.36 22.47
N THR A 515 25.07 -0.13 22.78
CA THR A 515 24.33 1.04 22.37
C THR A 515 25.13 1.71 21.28
N PRO A 516 24.90 1.39 19.99
CA PRO A 516 25.40 2.25 18.94
C PRO A 516 24.68 3.59 19.03
N ASP A 517 25.26 4.59 18.45
CA ASP A 517 24.53 5.83 18.22
C ASP A 517 23.29 5.53 17.37
N ALA A 518 22.12 5.65 17.96
CA ALA A 518 20.83 5.42 17.31
C ALA A 518 20.04 6.72 17.13
N ILE A 519 20.68 7.87 17.46
CA ILE A 519 20.03 9.17 17.33
C ILE A 519 20.33 9.72 15.95
N ALA A 520 19.31 9.78 15.12
CA ALA A 520 19.44 10.31 13.78
C ALA A 520 19.95 11.76 13.80
N PRO A 521 20.90 12.12 12.91
CA PRO A 521 21.39 13.47 12.75
C PRO A 521 20.29 14.40 12.23
N THR A 522 20.54 15.70 12.23
CA THR A 522 19.62 16.72 11.74
C THR A 522 20.24 17.54 10.62
N VAL A 523 19.42 17.94 9.66
CA VAL A 523 19.78 18.89 8.61
C VAL A 523 18.84 20.10 8.67
N ALA A 524 19.38 21.30 8.51
CA ALA A 524 18.60 22.52 8.39
C ALA A 524 19.13 23.39 7.24
N PHE A 525 18.23 24.03 6.55
CA PHE A 525 18.53 25.03 5.51
C PHE A 525 17.34 25.94 5.29
N SER A 526 17.59 27.12 4.74
CA SER A 526 16.58 28.08 4.32
C SER A 526 16.82 28.51 2.88
N THR A 527 15.76 28.98 2.25
CA THR A 527 15.76 29.54 0.89
C THR A 527 15.12 30.92 0.95
N ASN A 528 15.44 31.79 0.00
CA ASN A 528 14.68 33.03 -0.18
C ASN A 528 13.23 32.71 -0.61
N THR A 529 12.34 33.67 -0.44
CA THR A 529 10.94 33.50 -0.87
C THR A 529 10.84 33.39 -2.39
N TRP A 530 11.64 34.18 -3.10
CA TRP A 530 11.73 34.20 -4.58
C TRP A 530 13.20 34.21 -5.02
N GLU A 531 13.47 33.51 -6.12
CA GLU A 531 14.77 33.49 -6.80
C GLU A 531 14.59 33.89 -8.25
N THR A 532 15.43 34.85 -8.68
CA THR A 532 15.38 35.44 -10.04
C THR A 532 16.59 35.05 -10.89
N ALA A 533 17.59 34.43 -10.28
CA ALA A 533 18.86 34.04 -10.89
C ALA A 533 19.44 32.82 -10.16
N ASN A 534 20.61 32.34 -10.61
CA ASN A 534 21.33 31.27 -9.92
C ASN A 534 21.60 31.63 -8.45
N PHE A 535 21.37 30.70 -7.56
CA PHE A 535 21.54 30.90 -6.14
C PHE A 535 22.25 29.71 -5.46
N ASN A 536 22.68 29.89 -4.23
CA ASN A 536 23.26 28.85 -3.40
C ASN A 536 22.39 28.58 -2.18
N VAL A 537 22.24 27.32 -1.84
CA VAL A 537 21.62 26.90 -0.57
C VAL A 537 22.72 26.47 0.38
N SER A 538 22.72 27.02 1.59
CA SER A 538 23.65 26.64 2.67
C SER A 538 22.95 25.75 3.67
N PHE A 539 23.60 24.63 4.01
CA PHE A 539 23.09 23.61 4.94
C PHE A 539 23.84 23.65 6.25
N THR A 540 23.11 23.41 7.32
CA THR A 540 23.67 23.15 8.65
C THR A 540 23.29 21.73 9.04
N ASP A 541 24.29 20.87 9.11
CA ASP A 541 24.14 19.45 9.46
C ASP A 541 24.70 19.25 10.87
N ASN A 542 23.90 18.70 11.78
CA ASN A 542 24.32 18.47 13.16
C ASN A 542 23.96 17.04 13.59
N ASP A 543 24.86 16.45 14.34
CA ASP A 543 24.61 15.22 15.06
C ASP A 543 24.38 15.52 16.55
N ASN A 544 23.85 14.55 17.29
CA ASN A 544 23.63 14.67 18.73
C ASN A 544 24.96 14.75 19.50
N ALA A 545 24.93 15.37 20.65
CA ALA A 545 26.12 15.46 21.51
C ALA A 545 26.54 14.07 22.01
N GLY A 546 27.76 13.65 21.65
CA GLY A 546 28.26 12.32 21.93
C GLY A 546 27.88 11.25 20.92
N GLY A 547 27.24 11.63 19.82
CA GLY A 547 26.94 10.76 18.70
C GLY A 547 28.12 10.43 17.82
N SER A 548 27.89 9.70 16.76
CA SER A 548 28.92 9.16 15.85
C SER A 548 29.49 10.19 14.87
N ALA A 549 28.97 11.42 14.87
CA ALA A 549 29.25 12.52 13.98
C ALA A 549 28.70 12.32 12.54
N ILE A 550 28.47 13.42 11.84
CA ILE A 550 27.99 13.40 10.45
C ILE A 550 29.01 12.72 9.54
N ASN A 551 28.56 11.74 8.75
CA ASN A 551 29.37 11.19 7.67
C ASN A 551 29.51 12.21 6.54
N SER A 552 30.70 12.69 6.33
CA SER A 552 30.97 13.76 5.36
C SER A 552 30.69 13.34 3.89
N ALA A 553 30.78 12.07 3.59
CA ALA A 553 30.51 11.51 2.26
C ALA A 553 29.00 11.24 2.02
N GLU A 554 28.17 11.32 3.05
CA GLU A 554 26.76 10.93 3.05
C GLU A 554 25.81 12.07 3.40
N ARG A 555 26.11 13.22 2.83
CA ARG A 555 25.23 14.39 2.79
C ARG A 555 24.57 14.45 1.45
N PHE A 556 23.25 14.26 1.39
CA PHE A 556 22.52 14.13 0.14
C PHE A 556 21.52 15.26 -0.04
N SER A 557 21.34 15.62 -1.30
CA SER A 557 20.25 16.51 -1.72
C SER A 557 19.56 15.96 -2.95
N GLN A 558 18.28 16.33 -3.09
CA GLN A 558 17.49 16.12 -4.27
C GLN A 558 16.85 17.45 -4.66
N ILE A 559 16.85 17.74 -5.96
CA ILE A 559 16.19 18.92 -6.51
C ILE A 559 15.12 18.43 -7.45
N ILE A 560 13.89 18.80 -7.20
CA ILE A 560 12.75 18.47 -8.03
C ILE A 560 12.08 19.72 -8.54
N ASP A 561 11.55 19.64 -9.75
CA ASP A 561 10.96 20.75 -10.49
C ASP A 561 9.50 20.45 -10.78
N PHE A 562 8.67 21.50 -10.72
CA PHE A 562 7.28 21.48 -11.15
C PHE A 562 7.18 22.12 -12.54
N ASN A 563 6.79 21.36 -13.54
CA ASN A 563 6.68 21.83 -14.93
C ASN A 563 5.32 22.42 -15.29
N GLY A 564 4.46 22.69 -14.29
CA GLY A 564 3.08 23.15 -14.45
C GLY A 564 2.05 22.01 -14.39
N ALA A 565 2.48 20.75 -14.46
CA ALA A 565 1.61 19.59 -14.38
C ALA A 565 2.01 18.63 -13.25
N LYS A 566 3.31 18.31 -13.12
CA LYS A 566 3.81 17.38 -12.12
C LYS A 566 5.19 17.76 -11.59
N TRP A 567 5.50 17.24 -10.41
CA TRP A 567 6.84 17.31 -9.84
C TRP A 567 7.72 16.18 -10.38
N SER A 568 8.97 16.47 -10.71
CA SER A 568 9.92 15.47 -11.17
C SER A 568 11.36 15.89 -10.89
N GLY A 569 12.25 14.92 -10.66
CA GLY A 569 13.69 15.15 -10.63
C GLY A 569 14.22 15.40 -12.07
N ASN A 570 15.25 16.24 -12.18
CA ASN A 570 15.91 16.43 -13.45
C ASN A 570 16.93 15.31 -13.67
N THR A 571 16.56 14.32 -14.47
CA THR A 571 17.39 13.11 -14.69
C THR A 571 18.69 13.41 -15.43
N ASN A 572 18.78 14.49 -16.22
CA ASN A 572 20.03 14.93 -16.83
C ASN A 572 21.04 15.46 -15.80
N LEU A 573 20.54 15.96 -14.66
CA LEU A 573 21.36 16.36 -13.53
C LEU A 573 21.59 15.24 -12.52
N GLY A 574 21.05 14.03 -12.75
CA GLY A 574 21.18 12.87 -11.89
C GLY A 574 20.22 12.86 -10.70
N TYR A 575 19.09 13.56 -10.79
CA TYR A 575 18.02 13.51 -9.81
C TYR A 575 16.80 12.80 -10.38
N LEU A 576 16.15 11.97 -9.59
CA LEU A 576 14.90 11.33 -9.96
C LEU A 576 13.92 11.39 -8.78
N PHE A 577 12.68 11.72 -9.08
CA PHE A 577 11.55 11.61 -8.18
C PHE A 577 10.36 11.09 -8.97
N ASP A 578 9.80 9.96 -8.56
CA ASP A 578 8.56 9.41 -9.10
C ASP A 578 7.82 8.67 -7.97
N ASP A 579 6.63 9.13 -7.65
CA ASP A 579 5.69 8.50 -6.71
C ASP A 579 4.62 7.68 -7.44
N PHE A 580 4.79 7.47 -8.73
CA PHE A 580 3.90 6.76 -9.63
C PHE A 580 2.42 7.19 -9.62
N ALA A 581 2.04 8.21 -8.84
CA ALA A 581 0.69 8.78 -8.92
C ALA A 581 0.41 9.36 -10.31
N GLN A 582 1.45 9.93 -10.94
CA GLN A 582 1.49 10.30 -12.34
C GLN A 582 2.89 9.96 -12.87
N PRO A 583 3.14 8.73 -13.34
CA PRO A 583 4.46 8.25 -13.68
C PRO A 583 5.14 9.11 -14.77
N LEU A 584 6.45 9.16 -14.71
CA LEU A 584 7.24 9.89 -15.70
C LEU A 584 7.11 9.23 -17.08
N PRO A 585 6.87 10.00 -18.15
CA PRO A 585 6.68 9.42 -19.49
C PRO A 585 7.97 8.81 -20.08
N ALA A 586 9.10 8.99 -19.42
CA ALA A 586 10.39 8.45 -19.85
C ALA A 586 10.62 7.00 -19.39
N TRP A 587 9.73 6.41 -18.63
CA TRP A 587 9.80 4.97 -18.30
C TRP A 587 9.60 4.12 -19.54
N VAL A 588 10.46 3.13 -19.72
CA VAL A 588 10.41 2.16 -20.81
C VAL A 588 10.34 0.75 -20.24
N ALA A 589 9.22 0.07 -20.48
CA ALA A 589 9.06 -1.34 -20.19
C ALA A 589 9.73 -2.17 -21.31
N GLN A 590 10.90 -2.71 -21.04
CA GLN A 590 11.67 -3.50 -22.00
C GLN A 590 11.26 -4.98 -21.98
N THR A 591 11.09 -5.56 -20.77
CA THR A 591 10.62 -6.93 -20.54
C THR A 591 9.73 -6.99 -19.30
N GLY A 592 8.81 -7.96 -19.25
CA GLY A 592 7.80 -8.10 -18.22
C GLY A 592 6.50 -7.35 -18.56
N VAL A 593 5.48 -7.55 -17.77
CA VAL A 593 4.19 -6.85 -17.89
C VAL A 593 4.09 -5.82 -16.78
N TRP A 594 4.17 -4.54 -17.15
CA TRP A 594 4.24 -3.43 -16.22
C TRP A 594 2.99 -2.57 -16.27
N ASN A 595 2.37 -2.35 -15.11
CA ASN A 595 1.29 -1.39 -14.92
C ASN A 595 1.81 -0.19 -14.11
N LEU A 596 1.66 1.01 -14.66
CA LEU A 596 2.07 2.27 -14.03
C LEU A 596 0.86 3.17 -13.69
N THR A 597 -0.36 2.69 -13.78
CA THR A 597 -1.57 3.53 -13.64
C THR A 597 -2.23 3.45 -12.26
N GLY A 598 -1.81 2.53 -11.41
CA GLY A 598 -2.41 2.29 -10.11
C GLY A 598 -1.77 3.05 -8.93
N GLY A 599 -0.87 4.01 -9.20
CA GLY A 599 -0.13 4.72 -8.14
C GLY A 599 1.13 3.99 -7.66
N THR A 600 1.48 2.87 -8.29
CA THR A 600 2.73 2.13 -8.11
C THR A 600 3.24 1.66 -9.47
N ALA A 601 4.51 1.28 -9.57
CA ALA A 601 5.00 0.52 -10.72
C ALA A 601 4.87 -0.96 -10.40
N MET A 602 3.82 -1.60 -10.91
CA MET A 602 3.54 -3.01 -10.68
C MET A 602 3.99 -3.86 -11.87
N GLN A 603 4.74 -4.90 -11.58
CA GLN A 603 5.11 -5.95 -12.52
C GLN A 603 4.29 -7.20 -12.19
N THR A 604 3.56 -7.77 -13.16
CA THR A 604 2.59 -8.84 -12.95
C THR A 604 2.96 -10.16 -13.66
N ASP A 605 4.00 -10.19 -14.48
CA ASP A 605 4.45 -11.42 -15.17
C ASP A 605 5.39 -12.23 -14.27
N GLU A 606 4.85 -13.15 -13.49
CA GLU A 606 5.61 -14.04 -12.61
C GLU A 606 6.46 -15.08 -13.37
N SER A 607 6.14 -15.35 -14.62
CA SER A 607 6.90 -16.31 -15.45
C SER A 607 8.27 -15.74 -15.88
N ASN A 608 8.41 -14.43 -15.82
CA ASN A 608 9.62 -13.75 -16.28
C ASN A 608 10.70 -13.74 -15.19
N THR A 609 11.88 -14.21 -15.53
CA THR A 609 13.03 -14.31 -14.61
C THR A 609 13.89 -13.04 -14.59
N ASN A 610 13.68 -12.12 -15.54
CA ASN A 610 14.48 -10.92 -15.75
C ASN A 610 13.65 -9.77 -16.35
N THR A 611 12.78 -9.19 -15.53
CA THR A 611 11.97 -8.05 -15.96
C THR A 611 12.80 -6.76 -16.03
N ASN A 612 12.40 -5.81 -16.87
CA ASN A 612 13.13 -4.58 -17.09
C ASN A 612 12.17 -3.41 -17.34
N LEU A 613 12.04 -2.55 -16.34
CA LEU A 613 11.45 -1.22 -16.46
C LEU A 613 12.54 -0.20 -16.17
N HIS A 614 12.97 0.58 -17.15
CA HIS A 614 14.09 1.50 -16.98
C HIS A 614 13.74 2.94 -17.33
N ILE A 615 14.53 3.86 -16.76
CA ILE A 615 14.44 5.30 -17.03
C ILE A 615 15.84 5.88 -17.21
N PRO A 616 16.04 6.78 -18.18
CA PRO A 616 17.32 7.49 -18.34
C PRO A 616 17.60 8.41 -17.15
N ILE A 617 18.80 8.32 -16.60
CA ILE A 617 19.32 9.21 -15.57
C ILE A 617 20.84 9.28 -15.65
N THR A 618 21.41 10.50 -15.66
CA THR A 618 22.85 10.70 -15.75
C THR A 618 23.51 10.48 -14.38
N GLN A 619 24.42 9.54 -14.31
CA GLN A 619 25.19 9.22 -13.13
C GLN A 619 26.68 9.41 -13.43
N VAL A 620 27.42 10.11 -12.57
CA VAL A 620 28.78 10.58 -12.86
C VAL A 620 29.77 10.23 -11.77
N GLN A 621 31.07 10.22 -12.13
CA GLN A 621 32.16 9.95 -11.25
C GLN A 621 32.28 10.96 -10.09
N ASN A 622 32.92 10.54 -8.99
CA ASN A 622 33.17 11.33 -7.79
C ASN A 622 31.90 11.91 -7.14
N THR A 623 30.80 11.20 -7.30
CA THR A 623 29.51 11.55 -6.72
C THR A 623 28.98 10.34 -5.96
N SER A 624 28.61 10.52 -4.71
CA SER A 624 27.81 9.51 -4.00
C SER A 624 26.35 9.68 -4.34
N TYR A 625 25.65 8.58 -4.48
CA TYR A 625 24.22 8.51 -4.78
C TYR A 625 23.50 7.79 -3.62
N LEU A 626 22.31 8.30 -3.30
CA LEU A 626 21.33 7.60 -2.47
C LEU A 626 20.13 7.26 -3.37
N TYR A 627 19.96 5.99 -3.62
CA TYR A 627 18.77 5.45 -4.27
C TYR A 627 17.81 5.00 -3.19
N ASN A 628 16.60 5.49 -3.20
CA ASN A 628 15.58 5.11 -2.22
C ASN A 628 14.28 4.77 -2.95
N TRP A 629 13.69 3.63 -2.59
CA TRP A 629 12.40 3.21 -3.13
C TRP A 629 11.68 2.33 -2.12
N LYS A 630 10.37 2.28 -2.22
CA LYS A 630 9.57 1.26 -1.55
C LYS A 630 9.31 0.12 -2.51
N MET A 631 9.26 -1.09 -1.98
CA MET A 631 8.93 -2.27 -2.77
C MET A 631 8.20 -3.32 -1.95
N ARG A 632 7.41 -4.13 -2.66
CA ARG A 632 6.70 -5.29 -2.12
C ARG A 632 6.82 -6.45 -3.10
N ILE A 633 7.05 -7.66 -2.57
CA ILE A 633 7.12 -8.90 -3.35
C ILE A 633 5.89 -9.74 -3.02
N THR A 634 5.16 -10.18 -4.05
CA THR A 634 4.01 -11.08 -3.92
C THR A 634 4.10 -12.17 -4.99
N GLY A 635 3.09 -13.03 -5.09
CA GLY A 635 3.05 -14.14 -6.04
C GLY A 635 3.53 -15.47 -5.43
N ALA A 636 3.36 -16.54 -6.18
CA ALA A 636 3.59 -17.93 -5.76
C ALA A 636 4.90 -18.56 -6.29
N GLY A 637 5.71 -17.82 -7.02
CA GLY A 637 6.94 -18.33 -7.63
C GLY A 637 7.98 -18.82 -6.61
N THR A 638 8.69 -19.89 -6.97
CA THR A 638 9.69 -20.55 -6.09
C THR A 638 11.04 -19.83 -6.04
N ASN A 639 11.25 -18.78 -6.85
CA ASN A 639 12.51 -18.04 -6.93
C ASN A 639 12.25 -16.52 -6.93
N ARG A 640 11.44 -16.07 -5.96
CA ARG A 640 10.93 -14.71 -5.87
C ARG A 640 11.99 -13.72 -5.47
N ARG A 641 12.27 -12.76 -6.37
CA ARG A 641 13.27 -11.74 -6.15
C ARG A 641 12.91 -10.44 -6.85
N ALA A 642 13.17 -9.32 -6.22
CA ALA A 642 12.95 -8.01 -6.81
C ALA A 642 13.97 -6.99 -6.29
N GLY A 643 14.21 -5.94 -7.08
CA GLY A 643 15.13 -4.89 -6.74
C GLY A 643 15.42 -3.94 -7.89
N MET A 644 16.59 -3.31 -7.89
CA MET A 644 16.93 -2.26 -8.83
C MET A 644 18.37 -2.33 -9.30
N HIS A 645 18.57 -2.09 -10.59
CA HIS A 645 19.88 -1.79 -11.18
C HIS A 645 20.16 -0.27 -11.13
N PHE A 646 21.42 0.08 -10.87
CA PHE A 646 21.93 1.45 -10.95
C PHE A 646 23.29 1.49 -11.64
N MET A 647 23.73 2.67 -12.03
CA MET A 647 24.94 2.88 -12.86
C MET A 647 24.90 2.10 -14.18
N CYS A 648 23.71 1.88 -14.76
CA CYS A 648 23.58 1.12 -16.01
C CYS A 648 24.22 1.85 -17.18
N SER A 649 25.08 1.17 -17.93
CA SER A 649 25.66 1.73 -19.15
C SER A 649 24.75 1.59 -20.36
N ASP A 650 23.92 0.54 -20.42
CA ASP A 650 22.92 0.32 -21.47
C ASP A 650 21.75 -0.51 -20.92
N ALA A 651 20.67 0.17 -20.57
CA ALA A 651 19.48 -0.46 -19.99
C ALA A 651 18.69 -1.33 -20.98
N THR A 652 18.99 -1.30 -22.27
CA THR A 652 18.32 -2.13 -23.29
C THR A 652 18.86 -3.57 -23.33
N LEU A 653 20.02 -3.82 -22.75
CA LEU A 653 20.62 -5.15 -22.65
C LEU A 653 20.02 -5.96 -21.51
N ASP A 654 20.08 -7.28 -21.60
CA ASP A 654 19.48 -8.22 -20.64
C ASP A 654 19.95 -7.96 -19.19
N ASN A 655 21.24 -7.68 -18.98
CA ASN A 655 21.78 -7.36 -17.67
C ASN A 655 22.25 -5.90 -17.54
N ARG A 656 21.79 -4.99 -18.41
CA ARG A 656 21.97 -3.52 -18.38
C ARG A 656 23.42 -3.08 -18.62
N GLY A 657 24.22 -3.91 -19.34
CA GLY A 657 25.62 -3.60 -19.69
C GLY A 657 26.53 -3.66 -18.47
N GLU A 658 27.26 -2.55 -18.17
CA GLU A 658 27.93 -2.36 -16.89
C GLU A 658 26.90 -1.83 -15.91
N SER A 659 26.72 -2.44 -14.74
CA SER A 659 25.80 -1.98 -13.71
C SER A 659 26.02 -2.68 -12.38
N TYR A 660 25.47 -2.14 -11.31
CA TYR A 660 25.19 -2.88 -10.08
C TYR A 660 23.70 -3.14 -9.95
N PHE A 661 23.33 -4.19 -9.21
CA PHE A 661 21.97 -4.33 -8.77
C PHE A 661 21.86 -4.98 -7.40
N VAL A 662 20.80 -4.60 -6.69
CA VAL A 662 20.45 -5.14 -5.39
C VAL A 662 19.16 -5.92 -5.53
N TYR A 663 19.13 -7.13 -4.96
CA TYR A 663 17.93 -7.94 -4.82
C TYR A 663 17.56 -8.17 -3.36
N LEU A 664 16.28 -8.05 -3.06
CA LEU A 664 15.63 -8.75 -1.95
C LEU A 664 15.04 -10.06 -2.48
N ARG A 665 15.32 -11.15 -1.79
CA ARG A 665 14.90 -12.49 -2.15
C ARG A 665 13.96 -13.07 -1.11
N ALA A 666 12.68 -13.19 -1.46
CA ALA A 666 11.65 -13.73 -0.59
C ALA A 666 11.62 -15.27 -0.55
N ASP A 667 12.29 -15.94 -1.49
CA ASP A 667 12.38 -17.39 -1.57
C ASP A 667 13.45 -17.98 -0.64
N VAL A 668 14.52 -17.23 -0.36
CA VAL A 668 15.67 -17.71 0.44
C VAL A 668 16.05 -16.76 1.58
N ASN A 669 15.27 -15.69 1.79
CA ASN A 669 15.52 -14.69 2.83
C ASN A 669 16.92 -14.07 2.74
N LYS A 670 17.22 -13.45 1.59
CA LYS A 670 18.52 -12.84 1.33
C LYS A 670 18.40 -11.40 0.83
N CYS A 671 19.39 -10.59 1.20
CA CYS A 671 19.73 -9.35 0.52
C CYS A 671 21.03 -9.58 -0.27
N GLN A 672 21.02 -9.34 -1.57
CA GLN A 672 22.11 -9.69 -2.47
C GLN A 672 22.57 -8.46 -3.24
N ILE A 673 23.88 -8.26 -3.35
CA ILE A 673 24.51 -7.26 -4.22
C ILE A 673 25.17 -7.99 -5.37
N TYR A 674 24.93 -7.51 -6.59
CA TYR A 674 25.51 -8.03 -7.81
C TYR A 674 26.28 -6.95 -8.55
N ARG A 675 27.35 -7.37 -9.23
CA ARG A 675 28.04 -6.58 -10.24
C ARG A 675 27.83 -7.17 -11.62
N VAL A 676 27.57 -6.33 -12.61
CA VAL A 676 27.52 -6.71 -14.02
C VAL A 676 28.73 -6.13 -14.74
N THR A 677 29.44 -6.99 -15.47
CA THR A 677 30.58 -6.63 -16.31
C THR A 677 30.40 -7.23 -17.70
N ASN A 678 30.45 -6.41 -18.72
CA ASN A 678 30.20 -6.84 -20.11
C ASN A 678 28.87 -7.60 -20.27
N ASN A 679 27.80 -7.12 -19.60
CA ASN A 679 26.47 -7.72 -19.60
C ASN A 679 26.38 -9.12 -18.96
N VAL A 680 27.38 -9.51 -18.14
CA VAL A 680 27.40 -10.75 -17.35
C VAL A 680 27.40 -10.41 -15.87
N TRP A 681 26.42 -10.89 -15.12
CA TRP A 681 26.33 -10.65 -13.69
C TRP A 681 27.19 -11.61 -12.85
N ALA A 682 27.66 -11.13 -11.73
CA ALA A 682 28.31 -11.91 -10.68
C ALA A 682 27.73 -11.50 -9.33
N LEU A 683 27.51 -12.48 -8.47
CA LEU A 683 27.06 -12.27 -7.07
C LEU A 683 28.26 -11.82 -6.22
N MET A 684 28.11 -10.69 -5.54
CA MET A 684 29.14 -10.11 -4.69
C MET A 684 28.88 -10.39 -3.21
N THR A 685 27.61 -10.29 -2.77
CA THR A 685 27.20 -10.63 -1.39
C THR A 685 25.95 -11.49 -1.39
N ASP A 686 25.78 -12.31 -0.36
CA ASP A 686 24.64 -13.19 -0.14
C ASP A 686 24.23 -13.18 1.33
N ASP A 687 23.85 -11.98 1.82
CA ASP A 687 23.63 -11.75 3.24
C ASP A 687 22.22 -12.18 3.67
N ASP A 688 22.14 -12.76 4.87
CA ASP A 688 20.87 -13.18 5.46
C ASP A 688 20.00 -11.96 5.80
N PHE A 689 18.82 -11.88 5.22
CA PHE A 689 17.82 -10.86 5.49
C PHE A 689 16.42 -11.42 5.27
N THR A 690 15.57 -11.40 6.28
CA THR A 690 14.21 -11.94 6.19
C THR A 690 13.34 -11.06 5.30
N VAL A 691 12.86 -11.63 4.20
CA VAL A 691 11.97 -10.96 3.24
C VAL A 691 10.62 -11.67 3.23
N ASN A 692 9.65 -11.11 3.95
CA ASN A 692 8.30 -11.65 3.99
C ASN A 692 7.51 -11.24 2.75
N PRO A 693 6.80 -12.14 2.08
CA PRO A 693 5.88 -11.81 1.00
C PRO A 693 4.79 -10.84 1.48
N ASN A 694 4.30 -10.01 0.56
CA ASN A 694 3.24 -9.03 0.79
C ASN A 694 3.53 -7.94 1.85
N VAL A 695 4.79 -7.73 2.20
CA VAL A 695 5.23 -6.68 3.10
C VAL A 695 5.93 -5.58 2.31
N TRP A 696 5.59 -4.32 2.58
CA TRP A 696 6.30 -3.18 2.01
C TRP A 696 7.63 -2.95 2.73
N TYR A 697 8.69 -2.84 1.96
CA TYR A 697 10.05 -2.53 2.41
C TYR A 697 10.49 -1.18 1.87
N ASP A 698 11.08 -0.34 2.74
CA ASP A 698 11.77 0.88 2.37
C ASP A 698 13.25 0.56 2.15
N VAL A 699 13.70 0.58 0.90
CA VAL A 699 15.05 0.19 0.51
C VAL A 699 15.87 1.44 0.20
N HIS A 700 17.04 1.54 0.83
CA HIS A 700 18.02 2.58 0.58
C HIS A 700 19.33 1.96 0.12
N VAL A 701 19.84 2.38 -1.02
CA VAL A 701 21.18 2.00 -1.47
C VAL A 701 22.04 3.23 -1.55
N LEU A 702 23.10 3.23 -0.74
CA LEU A 702 24.17 4.21 -0.78
C LEU A 702 25.26 3.68 -1.71
N TYR A 703 25.62 4.44 -2.72
CA TYR A 703 26.73 4.12 -3.61
C TYR A 703 27.70 5.29 -3.72
N ASN A 704 28.96 5.04 -3.42
CA ASN A 704 30.04 6.01 -3.55
C ASN A 704 30.91 5.67 -4.77
N SER A 705 30.73 6.40 -5.87
CA SER A 705 31.48 6.14 -7.12
C SER A 705 32.98 6.49 -7.04
N ALA A 706 33.46 7.08 -5.94
CA ALA A 706 34.88 7.40 -5.74
C ALA A 706 35.67 6.22 -5.16
N ASN A 707 35.06 5.45 -4.27
CA ASN A 707 35.70 4.31 -3.58
C ASN A 707 35.02 2.95 -3.84
N GLY A 708 33.87 2.94 -4.53
CA GLY A 708 33.15 1.71 -4.88
C GLY A 708 32.30 1.12 -3.76
N GLU A 709 32.14 1.80 -2.64
CA GLU A 709 31.34 1.35 -1.51
C GLU A 709 29.86 1.34 -1.85
N ILE A 710 29.20 0.20 -1.58
CA ILE A 710 27.75 0.00 -1.71
C ILE A 710 27.24 -0.48 -0.35
N ARG A 711 26.28 0.22 0.23
CA ARG A 711 25.57 -0.21 1.43
C ARG A 711 24.07 -0.21 1.15
N THR A 712 23.42 -1.32 1.47
CA THR A 712 21.99 -1.52 1.32
C THR A 712 21.33 -1.59 2.68
N TYR A 713 20.38 -0.69 2.91
CA TYR A 713 19.55 -0.67 4.10
C TYR A 713 18.12 -1.02 3.71
N VAL A 714 17.47 -1.81 4.54
CA VAL A 714 16.06 -2.15 4.41
C VAL A 714 15.36 -1.77 5.71
N ASN A 715 14.35 -0.91 5.64
CA ASN A 715 13.67 -0.33 6.80
C ASN A 715 14.62 0.32 7.82
N ASN A 716 15.70 0.97 7.33
CA ASN A 716 16.81 1.57 8.06
C ASN A 716 17.76 0.58 8.76
N GLU A 717 17.68 -0.71 8.50
CA GLU A 717 18.60 -1.73 8.97
C GLU A 717 19.61 -2.07 7.87
N LEU A 718 20.91 -2.17 8.20
CA LEU A 718 21.93 -2.58 7.23
C LEU A 718 21.72 -4.04 6.84
N ALA A 719 21.34 -4.27 5.60
CA ALA A 719 21.00 -5.60 5.08
C ALA A 719 22.14 -6.23 4.27
N SER A 720 22.99 -5.43 3.63
CA SER A 720 24.15 -5.93 2.87
C SER A 720 25.13 -4.79 2.58
N GLU A 721 26.42 -5.08 2.54
CA GLU A 721 27.46 -4.12 2.16
C GLU A 721 28.58 -4.77 1.35
N TRP A 722 29.13 -4.02 0.41
CA TRP A 722 30.26 -4.46 -0.42
C TRP A 722 31.02 -3.27 -0.98
N THR A 723 32.33 -3.44 -1.18
CA THR A 723 33.19 -2.43 -1.81
C THR A 723 33.80 -2.99 -3.07
N ASP A 724 33.51 -2.36 -4.22
CA ASP A 724 34.11 -2.69 -5.49
C ASP A 724 35.50 -2.06 -5.60
N PRO A 725 36.59 -2.84 -5.73
CA PRO A 725 37.93 -2.30 -5.91
C PRO A 725 38.11 -1.58 -7.27
N ASN A 726 37.19 -1.79 -8.21
CA ASN A 726 37.19 -1.17 -9.54
C ASN A 726 35.81 -0.59 -9.85
N PRO A 727 35.40 0.52 -9.20
CA PRO A 727 34.03 1.00 -9.25
C PRO A 727 33.58 1.45 -10.63
N ILE A 728 32.29 1.23 -10.93
CA ILE A 728 31.62 1.80 -12.10
C ILE A 728 31.41 3.29 -11.84
N THR A 729 32.04 4.12 -12.63
CA THR A 729 32.13 5.58 -12.39
C THR A 729 31.07 6.39 -13.14
N SER A 730 30.34 5.78 -14.10
CA SER A 730 29.29 6.46 -14.85
C SER A 730 28.18 5.50 -15.26
N GLY A 731 26.96 6.03 -15.34
CA GLY A 731 25.79 5.33 -15.83
C GLY A 731 24.81 6.29 -16.49
N ASN A 732 23.96 5.78 -17.36
CA ASN A 732 22.97 6.57 -18.08
C ASN A 732 21.53 6.17 -17.77
N SER A 733 21.31 5.17 -16.93
CA SER A 733 19.97 4.68 -16.55
C SER A 733 19.98 3.99 -15.20
N ILE A 734 18.77 3.83 -14.63
CA ILE A 734 18.44 2.84 -13.61
C ILE A 734 17.35 1.93 -14.16
N SER A 735 17.23 0.72 -13.59
CA SER A 735 16.21 -0.26 -14.02
C SER A 735 15.64 -1.01 -12.84
N LEU A 736 14.32 -0.99 -12.70
CA LEU A 736 13.60 -1.89 -11.80
C LEU A 736 13.62 -3.30 -12.40
N ARG A 737 13.87 -4.28 -11.56
CA ARG A 737 14.02 -5.68 -11.96
C ARG A 737 13.33 -6.60 -10.95
N SER A 738 12.60 -7.57 -11.47
CA SER A 738 12.07 -8.69 -10.69
C SER A 738 12.28 -9.99 -11.42
N GLY A 739 12.10 -11.09 -10.73
CA GLY A 739 12.11 -12.44 -11.31
C GLY A 739 11.27 -13.38 -10.46
N ASN A 740 10.42 -14.13 -11.13
CA ASN A 740 9.51 -15.13 -10.56
C ASN A 740 8.63 -14.57 -9.41
N CYS A 741 8.16 -13.35 -9.54
CA CYS A 741 7.26 -12.73 -8.56
C CYS A 741 6.45 -11.59 -9.19
N ILE A 742 5.35 -11.26 -8.58
CA ILE A 742 4.72 -9.95 -8.72
C ILE A 742 5.53 -8.98 -7.85
N ALA A 743 5.95 -7.86 -8.42
CA ALA A 743 6.72 -6.85 -7.70
C ALA A 743 6.09 -5.49 -7.87
N GLU A 744 5.89 -4.80 -6.77
CA GLU A 744 5.41 -3.42 -6.75
C GLU A 744 6.50 -2.49 -6.24
N TYR A 745 6.60 -1.31 -6.87
CA TYR A 745 7.58 -0.28 -6.52
C TYR A 745 6.88 1.06 -6.39
N ASP A 746 7.31 1.85 -5.41
CA ASP A 746 6.74 3.16 -5.11
C ASP A 746 7.81 4.11 -4.56
N ASP A 747 7.50 5.40 -4.51
CA ASP A 747 8.33 6.44 -3.88
C ASP A 747 9.80 6.43 -4.34
N LEU A 748 10.05 6.22 -5.64
CA LEU A 748 11.41 6.11 -6.16
C LEU A 748 12.11 7.48 -6.21
N ARG A 749 13.25 7.57 -5.54
CA ARG A 749 14.03 8.80 -5.40
C ARG A 749 15.51 8.53 -5.63
N VAL A 750 16.18 9.45 -6.35
CA VAL A 750 17.63 9.45 -6.48
C VAL A 750 18.16 10.81 -6.01
N TYR A 751 18.98 10.76 -4.98
CA TYR A 751 19.68 11.90 -4.41
C TYR A 751 21.14 11.87 -4.82
N LYS A 752 21.79 13.03 -4.81
CA LYS A 752 23.24 13.18 -5.00
C LYS A 752 23.90 13.74 -3.77
N SER A 753 25.15 13.37 -3.57
CA SER A 753 25.97 13.97 -2.53
C SER A 753 26.13 15.49 -2.74
N ARG A 754 26.18 16.21 -1.64
CA ARG A 754 26.37 17.66 -1.58
C ARG A 754 27.46 18.03 -0.59
N THR A 755 27.98 19.22 -0.74
CA THR A 755 28.81 19.89 0.26
C THR A 755 27.94 20.67 1.26
N ALA A 756 28.53 21.50 2.10
CA ALA A 756 27.79 22.43 2.95
C ALA A 756 27.01 23.48 2.15
N THR A 757 27.31 23.65 0.87
CA THR A 757 26.57 24.53 -0.04
C THR A 757 26.19 23.78 -1.31
N LEU A 758 25.01 24.05 -1.87
CA LEU A 758 24.50 23.50 -3.10
C LEU A 758 24.18 24.64 -4.09
N PRO A 759 24.90 24.75 -5.21
CA PRO A 759 24.56 25.70 -6.26
C PRO A 759 23.33 25.22 -7.04
N ILE A 760 22.37 26.13 -7.23
CA ILE A 760 21.14 25.91 -7.99
C ILE A 760 21.18 26.80 -9.23
N THR A 761 21.06 26.21 -10.41
CA THR A 761 20.95 26.94 -11.67
C THR A 761 19.50 27.22 -11.96
N VAL A 762 19.20 28.48 -12.34
CA VAL A 762 17.87 28.97 -12.70
C VAL A 762 17.89 29.44 -14.15
N GLY A 763 16.83 29.22 -14.92
CA GLY A 763 16.74 29.68 -16.31
C GLY A 763 15.88 28.82 -17.21
N ASN A 764 16.04 28.95 -18.51
CA ASN A 764 15.22 28.30 -19.52
C ASN A 764 15.37 26.77 -19.52
N ALA A 765 14.27 26.07 -19.75
CA ALA A 765 14.05 24.63 -19.65
C ALA A 765 14.80 23.74 -20.66
N SER A 766 15.99 24.07 -21.10
CA SER A 766 16.85 23.06 -21.75
C SER A 766 17.46 22.18 -20.65
N ALA A 767 17.35 20.93 -20.75
CA ALA A 767 18.04 19.83 -20.05
C ALA A 767 18.62 20.04 -18.62
N MET A 768 18.93 21.26 -18.17
CA MET A 768 19.76 21.53 -16.99
C MET A 768 19.25 22.60 -16.02
N VAL A 769 18.01 23.09 -16.16
CA VAL A 769 17.56 24.33 -15.48
C VAL A 769 16.23 24.21 -14.80
N ARG A 770 16.00 25.11 -13.82
CA ARG A 770 14.74 25.21 -13.06
C ARG A 770 13.66 25.89 -13.89
N TYR A 771 12.43 25.47 -13.74
CA TYR A 771 11.28 26.13 -14.35
C TYR A 771 10.88 27.38 -13.57
N GLN A 772 10.24 28.35 -14.22
CA GLN A 772 9.52 29.42 -13.52
C GLN A 772 8.23 28.88 -12.92
N ASN A 773 7.75 29.54 -11.89
CA ASN A 773 6.41 29.28 -11.35
C ASN A 773 5.37 29.36 -12.47
N PRO A 774 4.45 28.40 -12.60
CA PRO A 774 3.39 28.47 -13.60
C PRO A 774 2.35 29.54 -13.26
N ASN A 775 2.26 29.94 -12.00
CA ASN A 775 1.44 31.01 -11.49
C ASN A 775 1.97 31.48 -10.12
N PRO A 776 1.51 32.63 -9.58
CA PRO A 776 2.06 33.21 -8.34
C PRO A 776 1.94 32.31 -7.08
N ASN A 777 1.05 31.32 -7.09
CA ASN A 777 0.75 30.47 -5.94
C ASN A 777 1.34 29.05 -6.02
N SER A 778 2.06 28.75 -7.11
CA SER A 778 2.58 27.40 -7.35
C SER A 778 4.10 27.42 -7.46
N PRO A 779 4.83 27.12 -6.37
CA PRO A 779 6.28 26.98 -6.44
C PRO A 779 6.69 25.99 -7.52
N SER A 780 7.81 26.25 -8.19
CA SER A 780 8.31 25.40 -9.29
C SER A 780 9.57 24.63 -8.94
N CYS A 781 10.16 24.85 -7.78
CA CYS A 781 11.32 24.13 -7.32
C CYS A 781 11.11 23.64 -5.87
N GLU A 782 11.57 22.43 -5.61
CA GLU A 782 11.64 21.88 -4.26
C GLU A 782 13.03 21.29 -4.03
N ILE A 783 13.61 21.63 -2.89
CA ILE A 783 14.92 21.14 -2.46
C ILE A 783 14.69 20.24 -1.26
N ARG A 784 15.20 19.04 -1.33
CA ARG A 784 15.17 18.03 -0.26
C ARG A 784 16.58 17.72 0.19
N SER A 785 16.75 17.43 1.46
CA SER A 785 18.05 17.00 1.97
C SER A 785 17.89 15.99 3.10
N VAL A 786 18.79 14.99 3.09
CA VAL A 786 19.00 14.01 4.16
C VAL A 786 20.49 13.87 4.40
N VAL A 787 20.86 13.52 5.62
CA VAL A 787 22.24 13.22 5.99
C VAL A 787 22.30 11.96 6.83
N PHE A 788 23.44 11.28 6.81
CA PHE A 788 23.71 10.13 7.65
C PHE A 788 24.84 10.47 8.62
N ASP A 789 24.82 9.87 9.79
CA ASP A 789 25.97 9.84 10.68
C ASP A 789 26.90 8.66 10.39
N ASN A 790 28.01 8.55 11.13
CA ASN A 790 28.93 7.44 10.94
C ASN A 790 28.41 6.10 11.51
N ALA A 791 27.33 6.11 12.28
CA ALA A 791 26.63 4.90 12.72
C ALA A 791 25.61 4.40 11.69
N GLY A 792 25.36 5.18 10.62
CA GLY A 792 24.39 4.86 9.56
C GLY A 792 22.98 5.35 9.84
N ASN A 793 22.74 6.13 10.90
CA ASN A 793 21.41 6.68 11.15
C ASN A 793 21.10 7.79 10.13
N LYS A 794 19.91 7.73 9.55
CA LYS A 794 19.44 8.67 8.55
C LYS A 794 18.60 9.78 9.20
N SER A 795 18.87 11.03 8.86
CA SER A 795 18.05 12.17 9.28
C SER A 795 16.64 12.09 8.72
N ALA A 796 15.70 12.78 9.36
CA ALA A 796 14.46 13.13 8.70
C ALA A 796 14.75 13.94 7.43
N GLU A 797 13.96 13.73 6.37
CA GLU A 797 14.03 14.54 5.16
C GLU A 797 13.53 15.96 5.44
N VAL A 798 14.33 16.94 5.11
CA VAL A 798 13.92 18.35 5.15
C VAL A 798 13.61 18.82 3.75
N VAL A 799 12.43 19.38 3.58
CA VAL A 799 11.90 19.84 2.31
C VAL A 799 11.67 21.35 2.35
N ARG A 800 12.09 22.08 1.31
CA ARG A 800 11.83 23.50 1.11
C ARG A 800 11.41 23.77 -0.31
N GLN A 801 10.27 24.42 -0.46
CA GLN A 801 9.79 24.91 -1.76
C GLN A 801 10.38 26.28 -2.03
N VAL A 802 10.72 26.53 -3.28
CA VAL A 802 11.29 27.78 -3.77
C VAL A 802 10.46 28.28 -4.95
N ASN A 803 10.09 29.55 -4.89
CA ASN A 803 9.44 30.23 -5.98
C ASN A 803 10.50 30.78 -6.93
N ILE A 804 10.31 30.62 -8.22
CA ILE A 804 11.25 31.02 -9.26
C ILE A 804 10.54 31.88 -10.30
N ASP A 805 11.07 33.09 -10.51
CA ASP A 805 10.64 33.95 -11.60
C ASP A 805 11.80 34.87 -12.02
N TRP A 806 12.31 34.65 -13.22
CA TRP A 806 13.38 35.48 -13.80
C TRP A 806 12.88 36.47 -14.85
N THR A 807 11.57 36.56 -15.08
CA THR A 807 10.97 37.45 -16.07
C THR A 807 10.51 38.73 -15.45
N PRO A 808 10.86 39.90 -16.01
CA PRO A 808 10.24 41.12 -15.61
C PRO A 808 8.76 41.19 -15.99
N PRO A 809 7.94 41.89 -15.22
CA PRO A 809 6.53 42.08 -15.56
C PRO A 809 6.37 42.92 -16.83
N MET A 810 5.25 42.72 -17.52
CA MET A 810 4.86 43.50 -18.68
C MET A 810 3.83 44.58 -18.30
N LEU A 811 4.04 45.76 -18.78
CA LEU A 811 3.12 46.89 -18.58
C LEU A 811 2.07 46.92 -19.69
N SER A 812 0.92 47.47 -19.36
CA SER A 812 -0.08 47.92 -20.29
C SER A 812 0.26 49.35 -20.77
N THR A 813 -0.61 49.93 -21.56
CA THR A 813 -0.48 51.33 -22.02
C THR A 813 -0.53 52.33 -20.87
N LEU A 814 0.41 53.22 -20.83
CA LEU A 814 0.40 54.38 -19.94
C LEU A 814 -0.28 55.54 -20.68
N GLN A 815 -1.18 56.24 -19.98
CA GLN A 815 -1.99 57.32 -20.51
C GLN A 815 -1.79 58.56 -19.66
N ASP A 816 -1.73 59.69 -20.30
CA ASP A 816 -1.77 60.99 -19.63
C ASP A 816 -3.22 61.30 -19.19
N GLY A 817 -3.38 61.78 -17.96
CA GLY A 817 -4.69 62.00 -17.36
C GLY A 817 -5.28 60.86 -16.59
N LEU A 818 -6.50 60.99 -16.08
CA LEU A 818 -7.22 59.98 -15.28
C LEU A 818 -8.29 59.17 -16.07
N GLY A 819 -8.24 59.20 -17.38
CA GLY A 819 -9.23 58.55 -18.25
C GLY A 819 -8.62 58.24 -19.60
N PRO A 820 -9.34 58.47 -20.71
CA PRO A 820 -8.71 58.38 -22.03
C PRO A 820 -7.49 59.28 -22.12
N ASP A 821 -6.51 58.86 -22.85
CA ASP A 821 -5.27 59.58 -23.07
C ASP A 821 -5.51 61.00 -23.55
N ILE A 822 -4.78 61.97 -22.97
CA ILE A 822 -4.95 63.37 -23.27
C ILE A 822 -3.62 64.02 -23.67
N ASN A 823 -3.61 64.78 -24.74
CA ASN A 823 -2.44 65.52 -25.18
C ASN A 823 -2.37 66.92 -24.57
N GLU A 824 -3.44 67.42 -23.97
CA GLU A 824 -3.56 68.75 -23.35
C GLU A 824 -4.22 68.66 -21.98
N THR A 825 -3.68 69.35 -21.01
CA THR A 825 -4.33 69.59 -19.70
C THR A 825 -4.60 71.06 -19.51
N GLN A 826 -5.76 71.38 -18.91
CA GLN A 826 -6.14 72.73 -18.55
C GLN A 826 -5.94 73.01 -17.07
N ASP A 827 -5.64 71.98 -16.26
CA ASP A 827 -5.34 72.17 -14.82
C ASP A 827 -3.85 72.45 -14.67
N GLY A 828 -3.55 73.72 -14.33
CA GLY A 828 -2.20 74.22 -14.11
C GLY A 828 -1.57 73.83 -12.77
N THR A 829 -2.23 73.02 -11.96
CA THR A 829 -1.80 72.72 -10.58
C THR A 829 -1.39 71.31 -10.32
N GLN A 830 -1.70 70.35 -11.23
CA GLN A 830 -1.38 68.95 -11.06
C GLN A 830 -1.23 68.22 -12.37
N LEU A 831 -0.49 67.13 -12.32
CA LEU A 831 -0.33 66.21 -13.40
C LEU A 831 -0.92 64.84 -12.99
N ASN A 832 -1.56 64.19 -13.90
CA ASN A 832 -2.19 62.90 -13.67
C ASN A 832 -1.73 61.95 -14.75
N ALA A 833 -1.58 60.69 -14.36
CA ALA A 833 -1.37 59.57 -15.28
C ALA A 833 -2.19 58.40 -14.84
N SER A 834 -2.61 57.56 -15.79
CA SER A 834 -3.34 56.31 -15.55
C SER A 834 -2.88 55.19 -16.46
N TRP A 835 -3.10 53.95 -16.01
CA TRP A 835 -2.69 52.77 -16.76
C TRP A 835 -3.62 51.61 -16.49
N GLY A 836 -3.56 50.60 -17.35
CA GLY A 836 -4.22 49.32 -17.15
C GLY A 836 -3.38 48.35 -16.29
N ALA A 837 -3.99 47.26 -15.90
CA ALA A 837 -3.28 46.24 -15.16
C ALA A 837 -2.05 45.72 -15.94
N GLY A 838 -0.91 45.74 -15.32
CA GLY A 838 0.28 45.01 -15.79
C GLY A 838 0.09 43.48 -15.66
N LEU A 839 0.89 42.74 -16.38
CA LEU A 839 0.84 41.27 -16.40
C LEU A 839 2.18 40.70 -15.99
N ASP A 840 2.11 39.82 -15.03
CA ASP A 840 3.18 38.88 -14.65
C ASP A 840 2.56 37.54 -14.34
N ALA A 841 2.81 36.57 -15.19
CA ALA A 841 2.16 35.25 -15.09
C ALA A 841 2.78 34.37 -14.02
N ASN A 842 4.02 34.63 -13.64
CA ASN A 842 4.83 33.75 -12.79
C ASN A 842 4.76 34.16 -11.33
N SER A 843 5.12 35.39 -11.00
CA SER A 843 5.07 35.90 -9.60
C SER A 843 3.94 36.88 -9.32
N GLY A 844 3.33 37.43 -10.38
CA GLY A 844 2.31 38.46 -10.24
C GLY A 844 2.88 39.84 -9.90
N ILE A 845 2.07 40.89 -10.08
CA ILE A 845 2.46 42.25 -9.80
C ILE A 845 2.45 42.49 -8.28
N ASN A 846 3.55 43.02 -7.74
CA ASN A 846 3.66 43.47 -6.35
C ASN A 846 3.19 44.93 -6.25
N HIS A 847 3.79 45.79 -7.06
CA HIS A 847 3.44 47.23 -7.06
C HIS A 847 3.86 47.91 -8.36
N TYR A 848 3.36 49.13 -8.53
CA TYR A 848 3.81 50.02 -9.58
C TYR A 848 4.66 51.14 -9.01
N GLU A 849 5.62 51.61 -9.80
CA GLU A 849 6.37 52.84 -9.52
C GLU A 849 6.10 53.80 -10.66
N ALA A 850 5.71 55.01 -10.31
CA ALA A 850 5.45 56.06 -11.27
C ALA A 850 6.36 57.29 -11.02
N ALA A 851 6.69 57.98 -12.06
CA ALA A 851 7.47 59.24 -12.03
C ALA A 851 6.95 60.22 -13.06
N MET A 852 7.23 61.49 -12.87
CA MET A 852 6.86 62.55 -13.80
C MET A 852 8.02 63.50 -14.02
N GLY A 853 8.11 64.04 -15.24
CA GLY A 853 9.14 64.99 -15.62
C GLY A 853 8.68 66.00 -16.70
N ASP A 854 9.48 67.03 -16.91
CA ASP A 854 9.26 68.08 -17.90
C ASP A 854 9.96 67.79 -19.25
N ALA A 855 10.53 66.61 -19.37
CA ALA A 855 11.10 66.12 -20.64
C ALA A 855 10.90 64.60 -20.70
N LEU A 856 10.87 64.06 -21.91
CA LEU A 856 10.72 62.61 -22.11
C LEU A 856 11.78 61.81 -21.35
N GLY A 857 11.36 60.95 -20.39
CA GLY A 857 12.25 60.16 -19.56
C GLY A 857 12.84 60.89 -18.34
N ALA A 858 12.54 62.17 -18.12
CA ALA A 858 12.91 62.94 -16.92
C ALA A 858 12.04 62.55 -15.72
N THR A 859 12.62 62.65 -14.53
CA THR A 859 11.93 62.37 -13.25
C THR A 859 12.06 63.53 -12.27
N ASN A 860 12.27 64.72 -12.80
CA ASN A 860 12.59 65.95 -12.03
C ASN A 860 11.40 66.60 -11.41
N ILE A 861 10.15 66.21 -11.75
CA ILE A 861 8.92 66.72 -11.13
C ILE A 861 8.55 65.80 -9.97
N SER A 862 8.55 64.50 -10.23
CA SER A 862 8.39 63.49 -9.19
C SER A 862 9.34 62.36 -9.50
N ASN A 863 10.20 62.00 -8.54
CA ASN A 863 11.01 60.79 -8.61
C ASN A 863 10.14 59.54 -8.63
N TRP A 864 10.74 58.38 -8.93
CA TRP A 864 10.07 57.09 -8.85
C TRP A 864 9.42 56.93 -7.49
N THR A 865 8.12 56.84 -7.49
CA THR A 865 7.26 56.71 -6.28
C THR A 865 6.51 55.41 -6.37
N ASN A 866 6.62 54.57 -5.30
CA ASN A 866 5.82 53.37 -5.17
C ASN A 866 4.36 53.77 -4.88
N VAL A 867 3.48 53.40 -5.80
CA VAL A 867 2.05 53.72 -5.77
C VAL A 867 1.20 52.51 -5.40
N GLY A 868 1.84 51.44 -4.90
CA GLY A 868 1.18 50.15 -4.59
C GLY A 868 0.55 49.55 -5.83
N THR A 869 -0.65 48.99 -5.70
CA THR A 869 -1.42 48.43 -6.81
C THR A 869 -2.39 49.38 -7.46
N ALA A 870 -2.23 50.68 -7.22
CA ALA A 870 -3.06 51.72 -7.86
C ALA A 870 -2.83 51.77 -9.38
N TYR A 871 -3.85 52.16 -10.12
CA TYR A 871 -3.79 52.30 -11.60
C TYR A 871 -3.77 53.77 -12.04
N SER A 872 -3.41 54.66 -11.14
CA SER A 872 -3.24 56.08 -11.41
C SER A 872 -2.23 56.70 -10.46
N PHE A 873 -1.63 57.81 -10.93
CA PHE A 873 -0.67 58.58 -10.18
C PHE A 873 -0.98 60.06 -10.36
N ASN A 874 -0.97 60.83 -9.30
CA ASN A 874 -1.20 62.26 -9.29
C ASN A 874 -0.02 62.95 -8.63
N VAL A 875 0.42 64.04 -9.24
CA VAL A 875 1.46 64.91 -8.68
C VAL A 875 0.98 66.36 -8.70
N VAL A 876 0.93 66.99 -7.53
CA VAL A 876 0.66 68.41 -7.41
C VAL A 876 1.95 69.16 -7.76
N TYR A 877 1.89 69.98 -8.82
CA TYR A 877 3.04 70.67 -9.34
C TYR A 877 2.54 71.86 -10.14
N PRO A 878 3.11 73.10 -9.97
CA PRO A 878 2.70 74.29 -10.70
C PRO A 878 3.20 74.18 -12.17
N LEU A 879 2.29 74.04 -13.08
CA LEU A 879 2.61 73.82 -14.49
C LEU A 879 2.92 75.21 -15.20
N VAL A 880 3.89 75.18 -16.11
CA VAL A 880 4.26 76.33 -16.92
C VAL A 880 3.45 76.29 -18.23
N PRO A 881 2.76 77.37 -18.62
CA PRO A 881 2.01 77.40 -19.89
C PRO A 881 2.85 76.95 -21.07
N ASP A 882 2.21 76.21 -22.02
CA ASP A 882 2.79 75.68 -23.26
C ASP A 882 3.92 74.66 -23.08
N SER A 883 4.18 74.24 -21.87
CA SER A 883 5.18 73.18 -21.56
C SER A 883 4.60 71.79 -21.61
N TRP A 884 5.43 70.86 -22.05
CA TRP A 884 5.12 69.42 -22.09
C TRP A 884 5.57 68.75 -20.81
N TYR A 885 4.78 67.75 -20.40
CA TYR A 885 5.04 66.92 -19.23
C TYR A 885 4.80 65.45 -19.55
N TYR A 886 5.63 64.60 -19.01
CA TYR A 886 5.66 63.19 -19.36
C TYR A 886 5.58 62.31 -18.09
N ALA A 887 4.73 61.31 -18.15
CA ALA A 887 4.66 60.28 -17.13
C ALA A 887 5.55 59.09 -17.50
N GLN A 888 6.01 58.42 -16.48
CA GLN A 888 6.77 57.15 -16.59
C GLN A 888 6.19 56.15 -15.61
N LEU A 889 6.17 54.91 -16.01
CA LEU A 889 5.63 53.76 -15.24
C LEU A 889 6.58 52.57 -15.29
N LYS A 890 6.78 51.97 -14.15
CA LYS A 890 7.38 50.61 -14.02
C LYS A 890 6.44 49.74 -13.18
N ALA A 891 6.43 48.48 -13.47
CA ALA A 891 5.87 47.47 -12.59
C ALA A 891 6.99 46.70 -11.92
N VAL A 892 6.78 46.32 -10.65
CA VAL A 892 7.65 45.43 -9.90
C VAL A 892 6.84 44.18 -9.57
N ASN A 893 7.36 42.99 -9.87
CA ASN A 893 6.71 41.71 -9.54
C ASN A 893 7.02 41.28 -8.09
N ASN A 894 6.38 40.19 -7.63
CA ASN A 894 6.64 39.64 -6.29
C ASN A 894 8.03 39.03 -6.13
N ALA A 895 8.69 38.70 -7.22
CA ALA A 895 10.09 38.27 -7.24
C ALA A 895 11.10 39.41 -7.15
N GLY A 896 10.64 40.69 -7.21
CA GLY A 896 11.47 41.88 -7.14
C GLY A 896 12.02 42.34 -8.50
N SER A 897 11.67 41.68 -9.58
CA SER A 897 12.06 42.08 -10.94
C SER A 897 11.23 43.28 -11.41
N THR A 898 11.88 44.22 -12.09
CA THR A 898 11.26 45.45 -12.53
C THR A 898 11.15 45.51 -14.04
N SER A 899 10.01 45.92 -14.56
CA SER A 899 9.83 46.15 -16.01
C SER A 899 10.75 47.26 -16.54
N ALA A 900 10.97 47.26 -17.81
CA ALA A 900 11.44 48.50 -18.48
C ALA A 900 10.43 49.61 -18.27
N PRO A 901 10.86 50.87 -18.12
CA PRO A 901 9.93 51.99 -18.00
C PRO A 901 9.13 52.15 -19.31
N THR A 902 7.81 52.30 -19.10
CA THR A 902 6.92 52.78 -20.17
C THR A 902 6.77 54.28 -20.00
N LEU A 903 6.85 54.99 -21.12
CA LEU A 903 6.75 56.45 -21.17
C LEU A 903 5.41 56.82 -21.79
N SER A 904 4.76 57.89 -21.28
CA SER A 904 3.64 58.50 -21.99
C SER A 904 4.17 59.37 -23.15
N ASP A 905 3.32 59.69 -24.07
CA ASP A 905 3.65 60.62 -25.18
C ASP A 905 3.59 62.07 -24.77
N GLY A 906 3.07 62.33 -23.58
CA GLY A 906 3.10 63.61 -22.89
C GLY A 906 1.80 64.42 -23.00
N GLN A 907 1.59 65.28 -22.03
CA GLN A 907 0.50 66.25 -21.99
C GLN A 907 1.03 67.65 -21.93
N GLN A 908 0.53 68.54 -22.77
CA GLN A 908 0.89 69.92 -22.75
C GLN A 908 -0.06 70.73 -21.83
N TYR A 909 0.46 71.61 -21.02
CA TYR A 909 -0.39 72.53 -20.26
C TYR A 909 -0.79 73.69 -21.11
N VAL A 910 -2.07 73.75 -21.51
CA VAL A 910 -2.67 74.80 -22.28
C VAL A 910 -3.68 75.53 -21.36
N PRO A 911 -3.31 76.70 -20.77
CA PRO A 911 -4.23 77.39 -19.95
C PRO A 911 -5.43 77.82 -20.73
N LEU A 912 -6.62 77.74 -20.13
CA LEU A 912 -7.82 78.32 -20.74
C LEU A 912 -7.57 79.85 -21.03
N ALA A 913 -7.62 80.27 -22.31
CA ALA A 913 -7.62 81.64 -22.64
C ALA A 913 -8.84 82.32 -21.96
N VAL A 914 -8.60 83.18 -20.98
CA VAL A 914 -9.67 83.96 -20.34
C VAL A 914 -10.13 85.02 -21.34
N GLY A 915 -10.88 84.66 -22.35
CA GLY A 915 -11.77 85.51 -23.08
C GLY A 915 -13.01 85.69 -22.19
N LEU A 916 -13.22 86.93 -21.78
CA LEU A 916 -14.46 87.35 -21.13
C LEU A 916 -15.63 87.11 -22.11
N ASP A 917 -16.22 85.96 -22.04
CA ASP A 917 -17.57 85.69 -22.48
C ASP A 917 -18.31 85.00 -21.36
N GLU A 918 -19.24 85.68 -20.73
CA GLU A 918 -20.22 85.05 -19.84
C GLU A 918 -21.05 84.05 -20.63
N GLN A 919 -20.56 82.88 -20.85
CA GLN A 919 -21.43 81.79 -21.23
C GLN A 919 -21.94 81.15 -19.92
N THR A 920 -23.19 81.45 -19.62
CA THR A 920 -24.02 80.70 -18.68
C THR A 920 -23.93 79.17 -19.01
N GLN A 921 -23.16 78.42 -18.22
CA GLN A 921 -23.20 77.01 -18.33
C GLN A 921 -24.62 76.49 -17.99
N SER A 922 -25.34 76.07 -18.96
CA SER A 922 -26.65 75.42 -18.76
C SER A 922 -26.46 74.10 -17.95
N ILE A 923 -27.29 73.92 -16.90
CA ILE A 923 -27.33 72.69 -16.08
C ILE A 923 -27.48 71.42 -16.90
N ALA A 924 -27.97 71.48 -18.13
CA ALA A 924 -28.15 70.35 -18.98
C ALA A 924 -26.85 69.71 -19.51
N SER A 925 -25.72 70.42 -19.53
CA SER A 925 -24.43 69.91 -20.03
C SER A 925 -23.50 69.31 -18.94
N LEU A 926 -23.89 69.41 -17.68
CA LEU A 926 -23.05 69.04 -16.55
C LEU A 926 -23.00 67.45 -16.35
N GLN A 927 -21.84 66.93 -16.05
CA GLN A 927 -21.64 65.51 -15.66
C GLN A 927 -21.12 65.47 -14.21
N ILE A 928 -21.52 64.46 -13.48
CA ILE A 928 -21.08 64.23 -12.08
C ILE A 928 -19.89 63.32 -12.08
N HIS A 929 -18.82 63.72 -11.43
CA HIS A 929 -17.62 62.90 -11.24
C HIS A 929 -17.18 62.84 -9.78
N PRO A 930 -16.60 61.74 -9.32
CA PRO A 930 -16.49 60.41 -9.99
C PRO A 930 -17.83 59.66 -9.96
N ASN A 931 -18.09 58.87 -11.00
CA ASN A 931 -19.25 57.97 -11.05
C ASN A 931 -18.89 56.72 -11.83
N PRO A 932 -18.74 55.57 -11.20
CA PRO A 932 -19.03 55.24 -9.80
C PRO A 932 -18.20 55.98 -8.75
N THR A 933 -18.74 56.15 -7.55
CA THR A 933 -18.10 56.88 -6.47
C THR A 933 -18.05 56.03 -5.19
N THR A 934 -16.99 56.16 -4.40
CA THR A 934 -16.88 55.58 -3.04
C THR A 934 -17.59 56.42 -1.96
N GLY A 935 -18.17 57.55 -2.33
CA GLY A 935 -19.01 58.37 -1.46
C GLY A 935 -18.90 59.87 -1.66
N ILE A 936 -17.83 60.40 -2.22
CA ILE A 936 -17.65 61.82 -2.47
C ILE A 936 -17.77 62.13 -3.95
N ILE A 937 -18.63 63.06 -4.30
CA ILE A 937 -18.83 63.56 -5.65
C ILE A 937 -18.65 65.10 -5.71
N LEU A 938 -18.20 65.55 -6.86
CA LEU A 938 -18.06 66.95 -7.14
C LEU A 938 -19.38 67.49 -7.70
N LEU A 939 -19.95 68.54 -7.02
CA LEU A 939 -21.10 69.25 -7.56
C LEU A 939 -20.66 70.42 -8.40
N PRO A 940 -21.38 70.72 -9.46
CA PRO A 940 -21.12 71.93 -10.27
C PRO A 940 -21.33 73.20 -9.46
N GLN A 941 -20.45 74.16 -9.61
CA GLN A 941 -20.51 75.43 -8.94
C GLN A 941 -21.42 76.36 -9.71
N LEU A 942 -22.73 76.24 -9.59
CA LEU A 942 -23.74 77.17 -10.15
C LEU A 942 -24.38 77.98 -9.07
N LYS A 943 -24.71 79.16 -9.35
CA LYS A 943 -25.42 80.07 -8.42
C LYS A 943 -26.82 79.51 -8.14
N ASP A 944 -27.16 79.37 -6.86
CA ASP A 944 -28.43 78.84 -6.35
C ASP A 944 -28.76 77.37 -6.72
N LEU A 945 -27.73 76.51 -7.01
CA LEU A 945 -27.92 75.10 -7.25
C LEU A 945 -28.52 74.41 -6.05
N GLN A 946 -29.66 73.75 -6.27
CA GLN A 946 -30.29 72.84 -5.31
C GLN A 946 -30.10 71.42 -5.79
N TRP A 947 -29.89 70.54 -4.88
CA TRP A 947 -29.75 69.07 -5.18
C TRP A 947 -30.64 68.26 -4.27
N GLU A 948 -31.13 67.14 -4.80
CA GLU A 948 -31.85 66.08 -4.11
C GLU A 948 -31.25 64.70 -4.45
N LEU A 949 -30.90 63.95 -3.44
CA LEU A 949 -30.50 62.56 -3.58
C LEU A 949 -31.73 61.65 -3.40
N LEU A 950 -32.00 60.79 -4.38
CA LEU A 950 -33.17 59.92 -4.40
C LEU A 950 -32.71 58.46 -4.50
N ASP A 951 -33.47 57.55 -3.93
CA ASP A 951 -33.35 56.11 -4.22
C ASP A 951 -33.95 55.77 -5.60
N VAL A 952 -33.74 54.55 -6.07
CA VAL A 952 -34.25 54.10 -7.40
C VAL A 952 -35.77 54.13 -7.52
N SER A 953 -36.52 54.19 -6.41
CA SER A 953 -37.99 54.32 -6.40
C SER A 953 -38.44 55.77 -6.55
N GLY A 954 -37.51 56.73 -6.53
CA GLY A 954 -37.76 58.14 -6.61
C GLY A 954 -38.07 58.83 -5.27
N ARG A 955 -37.86 58.16 -4.15
CA ARG A 955 -37.99 58.75 -2.79
C ARG A 955 -36.78 59.55 -2.46
N VAL A 956 -36.97 60.79 -2.04
CA VAL A 956 -35.88 61.73 -1.62
C VAL A 956 -35.28 61.20 -0.30
N LEU A 957 -33.99 60.98 -0.32
CA LEU A 957 -33.18 60.59 0.86
C LEU A 957 -32.54 61.77 1.54
N ALA A 958 -32.11 62.73 0.78
CA ALA A 958 -31.55 64.02 1.26
C ALA A 958 -31.71 65.14 0.22
N LYS A 959 -31.65 66.35 0.65
CA LYS A 959 -31.62 67.51 -0.21
C LYS A 959 -30.80 68.62 0.42
N GLY A 960 -30.25 69.48 -0.40
CA GLY A 960 -29.47 70.68 0.06
C GLY A 960 -29.25 71.67 -1.05
N THR A 961 -28.56 72.75 -0.70
CA THR A 961 -28.08 73.75 -1.61
C THR A 961 -26.58 73.66 -1.77
N ASN A 962 -26.03 74.18 -2.85
CA ASN A 962 -24.61 74.10 -3.17
C ASN A 962 -23.79 75.08 -2.27
N ALA A 963 -23.59 74.76 -1.00
CA ALA A 963 -22.72 75.49 -0.07
C ALA A 963 -21.23 74.96 -0.12
N SER A 964 -20.96 73.86 -0.76
CA SER A 964 -19.65 73.21 -0.96
C SER A 964 -19.58 72.49 -2.31
N PRO A 965 -18.48 72.57 -3.01
CA PRO A 965 -18.32 71.84 -4.28
C PRO A 965 -18.29 70.31 -4.11
N LEU A 966 -18.11 69.82 -2.92
CA LEU A 966 -18.05 68.40 -2.60
C LEU A 966 -19.29 67.95 -1.82
N LEU A 967 -19.97 66.92 -2.36
CA LEU A 967 -21.08 66.26 -1.68
C LEU A 967 -20.66 64.86 -1.24
N ASN A 968 -20.65 64.63 0.08
CA ASN A 968 -20.40 63.33 0.61
C ASN A 968 -21.72 62.55 0.76
N LEU A 969 -21.96 61.61 -0.13
CA LEU A 969 -23.16 60.76 -0.18
C LEU A 969 -23.28 59.86 1.05
N ARG A 970 -22.16 59.46 1.64
CA ARG A 970 -22.13 58.62 2.83
C ARG A 970 -22.72 59.28 4.08
N ASN A 971 -22.81 60.59 4.07
CA ASN A 971 -23.53 61.34 5.11
C ASN A 971 -25.06 61.17 5.00
N HIS A 972 -25.56 60.63 3.88
CA HIS A 972 -26.99 60.58 3.58
C HIS A 972 -27.51 59.16 3.30
N THR A 973 -26.62 58.24 2.96
CA THR A 973 -26.93 56.84 2.77
C THR A 973 -25.70 55.98 3.04
N THR A 974 -25.87 54.83 3.71
CA THR A 974 -24.81 53.85 3.98
C THR A 974 -24.87 52.66 3.02
N ALA A 975 -25.99 52.50 2.30
CA ALA A 975 -26.18 51.37 1.37
C ALA A 975 -25.48 51.66 0.04
N GLU A 976 -24.88 50.62 -0.52
CA GLU A 976 -24.32 50.62 -1.85
C GLU A 976 -25.44 50.43 -2.87
N GLY A 977 -25.20 50.88 -4.09
CA GLY A 977 -26.18 50.75 -5.15
C GLY A 977 -26.35 51.99 -6.03
N LEU A 978 -27.36 51.93 -6.83
CA LEU A 978 -27.71 52.99 -7.75
C LEU A 978 -28.62 54.04 -7.06
N TYR A 979 -28.24 55.30 -7.16
CA TYR A 979 -28.99 56.47 -6.69
C TYR A 979 -29.23 57.43 -7.85
N LEU A 980 -30.19 58.30 -7.68
CA LEU A 980 -30.47 59.39 -8.59
C LEU A 980 -30.14 60.72 -7.85
N LEU A 981 -29.31 61.55 -8.48
CA LEU A 981 -29.03 62.87 -7.99
C LEU A 981 -29.74 63.88 -8.92
N ARG A 982 -30.75 64.49 -8.40
CA ARG A 982 -31.48 65.56 -9.09
C ARG A 982 -30.88 66.93 -8.68
N MET A 983 -30.50 67.68 -9.69
CA MET A 983 -29.93 69.04 -9.52
C MET A 983 -30.83 70.02 -10.23
N THR A 984 -31.14 71.11 -9.55
CA THR A 984 -32.01 72.18 -10.07
C THR A 984 -31.30 73.55 -9.85
N GLY A 985 -31.16 74.26 -10.90
CA GLY A 985 -30.55 75.61 -10.91
C GLY A 985 -30.89 76.36 -12.21
N ASP A 986 -30.88 77.66 -12.23
CA ASP A 986 -31.13 78.52 -13.39
C ASP A 986 -32.38 78.11 -14.21
N GLY A 987 -33.44 77.71 -13.52
CA GLY A 987 -34.69 77.32 -14.18
C GLY A 987 -34.73 75.97 -14.86
N ALA A 988 -33.68 75.23 -14.83
CA ALA A 988 -33.61 73.88 -15.39
C ALA A 988 -33.36 72.83 -14.30
N THR A 989 -33.76 71.60 -14.59
CA THR A 989 -33.51 70.40 -13.68
C THR A 989 -32.87 69.32 -14.46
N LYS A 990 -31.80 68.73 -13.91
CA LYS A 990 -31.15 67.53 -14.44
C LYS A 990 -31.09 66.46 -13.36
N THR A 991 -31.28 65.22 -13.78
CA THR A 991 -31.15 64.01 -12.91
C THR A 991 -30.06 63.08 -13.47
N GLU A 992 -29.04 62.84 -12.65
CA GLU A 992 -27.95 61.93 -12.96
C GLU A 992 -28.06 60.66 -12.12
N ARG A 993 -27.58 59.53 -12.69
CA ARG A 993 -27.47 58.26 -12.00
C ARG A 993 -26.10 58.17 -11.33
N ILE A 994 -26.10 57.93 -10.04
CA ILE A 994 -24.85 57.77 -9.27
C ILE A 994 -24.77 56.37 -8.76
N MET A 995 -23.68 55.68 -9.04
CA MET A 995 -23.36 54.37 -8.49
C MET A 995 -22.46 54.54 -7.28
N LEU A 996 -22.97 54.23 -6.09
CA LEU A 996 -22.20 54.18 -4.85
C LEU A 996 -21.65 52.80 -4.61
N ILE A 997 -20.31 52.71 -4.55
CA ILE A 997 -19.56 51.46 -4.36
C ILE A 997 -18.78 51.50 -3.03
N GLN A 998 -18.28 50.38 -2.60
CA GLN A 998 -17.42 50.29 -1.40
C GLN A 998 -16.18 51.18 -1.53
N PRO A 999 -15.72 51.79 -0.44
CA PRO A 999 -14.49 52.58 -0.41
C PRO A 999 -13.25 51.71 -0.69
#